data_70db3bf82049a47ba134b4ae2df50a43
#
_entry.id   70db3bf82049a47ba134b4ae2df50a43
#
_cell.length_a   1.000
_cell.length_b   1.000
_cell.length_c   1.000
_cell.angle_alpha   90.00
_cell.angle_beta   90.00
_cell.angle_gamma   90.00
#
_symmetry.space_group_name_H-M   'P 1'
#
loop_
_entity.id
_entity.type
_entity.pdbx_description
1 polymer ?
#
loop_
_entity_poly.entity_id
_entity_poly.type
_entity_poly.pdbx_seq_one_letter_code
_entity_poly.pdbx_strand_id
1 'polypeptide(L)'
;MAHRTTTHQAYDPRQVQEHIVETPLNEEMSKSFLEYAYSVIYARALPDARDGLKPVQRRIIYQMGEMNLTPDRPYMKSARVVGEVMGKLHPHGDSAIYEAMVRLAQPFAMRLALVDGHGNFGSLDDGPAASRYTEARLAPAALGMNADIDEDTVDFTPNYDNKLKEPTVLPAAIPNLLVNGGSGIAVGMATNMATHNLGEVVAAAKHLMAHPDATLEELMRYVPGPDWPGGGIIIGRNGIREAYETGRGTLTTRSMTHFENVTARKKAIVVTELPFMVGPERVLERISEGVKNRKLEGISGAIDLTDRHNGTRLVIEIKTGFDPNAVLAQLFRHTPLQDNFTMNNVALVDGRPHTMGLKEMLQVWIDHRRIVVRRRSEFRRRKALERLHLVEGLLLAMIDIDEVIQVIRTSDDADAAKSRLIAVFDLDDVQAQYILDLRLRRLTRMSRIELEAERDDLKRRIEELERILASAQELDRVVVDEMDQAVAEYGTPRRTVLLDEAEDGTLTPVTPHGDDSVNAAAMKAAAAAATLSSAEADVAAAAAARKAGEDAAAVAALQIDDEPCTVMLGASGTIARSTPAALDAWESRSTSDERTKDDHIVSIFRTTTRSSYGLVTSAGRLVLAHVVELPVLAASPQTNVAGGIPADELIGMTESTDPIPGEHVVAAIPMDQRDDDGPTPAPLAIGTRAGVVKRWNREAPTTMD
;
A
#
# COMPACT_ATOMS: atom_id res chain seq x y z
N MET A 1 17.60 -54.82 40.04
CA MET A 1 17.57 -53.88 38.88
C MET A 1 18.79 -54.19 38.03
N ALA A 2 18.61 -54.86 36.88
CA ALA A 2 19.71 -55.24 36.01
C ALA A 2 19.84 -54.18 34.92
N HIS A 3 20.94 -53.45 34.89
CA HIS A 3 21.32 -52.57 33.80
C HIS A 3 21.55 -53.41 32.54
N ARG A 4 20.65 -53.30 31.55
CA ARG A 4 20.90 -53.71 30.17
C ARG A 4 21.83 -52.68 29.53
N THR A 5 23.12 -52.99 29.46
CA THR A 5 24.09 -52.34 28.60
C THR A 5 23.77 -52.75 27.16
N THR A 6 23.14 -51.85 26.37
CA THR A 6 23.08 -51.97 24.93
C THR A 6 24.50 -51.70 24.40
N THR A 7 25.23 -52.73 24.03
CA THR A 7 26.46 -52.62 23.24
C THR A 7 26.08 -52.07 21.89
N HIS A 8 26.36 -50.80 21.63
CA HIS A 8 26.43 -50.26 20.27
C HIS A 8 27.54 -51.04 19.54
N GLN A 9 27.16 -51.92 18.63
CA GLN A 9 28.09 -52.50 17.68
C GLN A 9 28.74 -51.33 16.92
N ALA A 10 30.07 -51.23 17.05
CA ALA A 10 30.80 -50.20 16.33
C ALA A 10 30.63 -50.45 14.83
N TYR A 11 30.20 -49.42 14.09
CA TYR A 11 30.08 -49.44 12.64
C TYR A 11 31.45 -49.75 12.02
N ASP A 12 31.61 -50.91 11.38
CA ASP A 12 32.81 -51.27 10.62
C ASP A 12 32.54 -50.99 9.15
N PRO A 13 33.15 -49.94 8.57
CA PRO A 13 32.94 -49.57 7.16
C PRO A 13 33.30 -50.68 6.16
N ARG A 14 34.15 -51.65 6.55
CA ARG A 14 34.57 -52.75 5.71
C ARG A 14 33.53 -53.88 5.57
N GLN A 15 32.47 -53.85 6.35
CA GLN A 15 31.34 -54.80 6.27
C GLN A 15 30.17 -54.31 5.43
N VAL A 16 30.23 -53.07 4.94
CA VAL A 16 29.21 -52.53 4.06
C VAL A 16 29.51 -53.00 2.61
N GLN A 17 28.64 -53.81 2.04
CA GLN A 17 28.66 -54.09 0.62
C GLN A 17 28.21 -52.81 -0.14
N GLU A 18 29.17 -52.07 -0.63
CA GLU A 18 28.90 -50.92 -1.46
C GLU A 18 28.31 -51.39 -2.80
N HIS A 19 27.13 -50.92 -3.15
CA HIS A 19 26.55 -51.09 -4.47
C HIS A 19 26.76 -49.78 -5.25
N ILE A 20 27.89 -49.71 -5.96
CA ILE A 20 28.24 -48.55 -6.78
C ILE A 20 27.47 -48.66 -8.10
N VAL A 21 26.58 -47.72 -8.35
CA VAL A 21 25.87 -47.57 -9.62
C VAL A 21 26.51 -46.39 -10.37
N GLU A 22 27.05 -46.65 -11.52
CA GLU A 22 27.55 -45.59 -12.40
C GLU A 22 26.39 -44.90 -13.09
N THR A 23 26.21 -43.63 -12.82
CA THR A 23 25.15 -42.79 -13.42
C THR A 23 25.84 -41.67 -14.23
N PRO A 24 25.52 -41.49 -15.53
CA PRO A 24 26.03 -40.37 -16.29
C PRO A 24 25.68 -39.04 -15.64
N LEU A 25 26.64 -38.14 -15.48
CA LEU A 25 26.46 -36.85 -14.80
C LEU A 25 25.33 -36.00 -15.39
N ASN A 26 25.19 -36.02 -16.72
CA ASN A 26 24.13 -35.30 -17.42
C ASN A 26 22.72 -35.84 -17.11
N GLU A 27 22.56 -37.15 -16.91
CA GLU A 27 21.29 -37.75 -16.55
C GLU A 27 20.92 -37.41 -15.10
N GLU A 28 21.88 -37.55 -14.17
CA GLU A 28 21.65 -37.21 -12.76
C GLU A 28 21.37 -35.72 -12.60
N MET A 29 22.15 -34.84 -13.25
CA MET A 29 21.91 -33.39 -13.21
C MET A 29 20.54 -33.03 -13.78
N SER A 30 20.15 -33.62 -14.92
CA SER A 30 18.86 -33.34 -15.54
C SER A 30 17.69 -33.78 -14.63
N LYS A 31 17.80 -34.98 -14.04
CA LYS A 31 16.77 -35.52 -13.14
C LYS A 31 16.67 -34.69 -11.86
N SER A 32 17.78 -34.46 -11.18
CA SER A 32 17.82 -33.71 -9.93
C SER A 32 17.36 -32.25 -10.13
N PHE A 33 17.75 -31.63 -11.27
CA PHE A 33 17.30 -30.28 -11.61
C PHE A 33 15.78 -30.23 -11.88
N LEU A 34 15.22 -31.23 -12.55
CA LEU A 34 13.79 -31.34 -12.80
C LEU A 34 13.02 -31.51 -11.49
N GLU A 35 13.47 -32.38 -10.59
CA GLU A 35 12.88 -32.59 -9.27
C GLU A 35 12.94 -31.32 -8.43
N TYR A 36 14.07 -30.61 -8.43
CA TYR A 36 14.23 -29.32 -7.77
C TYR A 36 13.29 -28.26 -8.38
N ALA A 37 13.25 -28.14 -9.70
CA ALA A 37 12.38 -27.20 -10.40
C ALA A 37 10.90 -27.44 -10.05
N TYR A 38 10.49 -28.71 -10.07
CA TYR A 38 9.15 -29.11 -9.67
C TYR A 38 8.84 -28.67 -8.23
N SER A 39 9.72 -29.00 -7.28
CA SER A 39 9.57 -28.61 -5.87
C SER A 39 9.46 -27.10 -5.69
N VAL A 40 10.29 -26.31 -6.38
CA VAL A 40 10.28 -24.84 -6.28
C VAL A 40 8.99 -24.25 -6.86
N ILE A 41 8.50 -24.79 -7.97
CA ILE A 41 7.27 -24.30 -8.61
C ILE A 41 6.04 -24.62 -7.74
N TYR A 42 5.87 -25.86 -7.32
CA TYR A 42 4.65 -26.33 -6.68
C TYR A 42 4.61 -26.13 -5.16
N ALA A 43 5.77 -26.18 -4.50
CA ALA A 43 5.83 -26.20 -3.04
C ALA A 43 6.54 -24.98 -2.40
N ARG A 44 6.91 -23.96 -3.20
CA ARG A 44 7.66 -22.81 -2.65
C ARG A 44 7.29 -21.45 -3.21
N ALA A 45 7.41 -21.24 -4.55
CA ALA A 45 7.47 -19.90 -5.11
C ALA A 45 6.13 -19.35 -5.57
N LEU A 46 5.25 -20.20 -6.10
CA LEU A 46 3.96 -19.78 -6.66
C LEU A 46 2.83 -19.91 -5.65
N PRO A 47 1.90 -18.93 -5.61
CA PRO A 47 0.67 -19.03 -4.83
C PRO A 47 -0.35 -19.93 -5.53
N ASP A 48 -1.27 -20.55 -4.77
CA ASP A 48 -2.48 -21.16 -5.31
C ASP A 48 -3.49 -20.07 -5.68
N ALA A 49 -4.10 -20.19 -6.84
CA ALA A 49 -5.02 -19.16 -7.35
C ALA A 49 -6.29 -19.00 -6.50
N ARG A 50 -6.70 -20.06 -5.78
CA ARG A 50 -7.92 -20.08 -4.97
C ARG A 50 -7.80 -19.26 -3.70
N ASP A 51 -6.68 -19.36 -2.97
CA ASP A 51 -6.45 -18.65 -1.70
C ASP A 51 -5.35 -17.59 -1.75
N GLY A 52 -4.63 -17.48 -2.87
CA GLY A 52 -3.57 -16.49 -3.06
C GLY A 52 -2.35 -16.67 -2.17
N LEU A 53 -2.17 -17.83 -1.56
CA LEU A 53 -1.11 -18.09 -0.60
C LEU A 53 -0.06 -19.08 -1.14
N LYS A 54 1.20 -18.80 -0.82
CA LYS A 54 2.28 -19.78 -0.94
C LYS A 54 2.16 -20.82 0.19
N PRO A 55 2.72 -22.03 0.01
CA PRO A 55 2.63 -23.07 1.04
C PRO A 55 3.07 -22.61 2.44
N VAL A 56 4.19 -21.88 2.56
CA VAL A 56 4.66 -21.36 3.86
C VAL A 56 3.67 -20.38 4.49
N GLN A 57 3.07 -19.50 3.69
CA GLN A 57 2.08 -18.51 4.17
C GLN A 57 0.81 -19.20 4.64
N ARG A 58 0.31 -20.17 3.87
CA ARG A 58 -0.87 -20.97 4.23
C ARG A 58 -0.65 -21.70 5.55
N ARG A 59 0.51 -22.34 5.72
CA ARG A 59 0.89 -23.05 6.95
C ARG A 59 0.99 -22.11 8.16
N ILE A 60 1.50 -20.88 7.97
CA ILE A 60 1.54 -19.86 9.04
C ILE A 60 0.11 -19.49 9.47
N ILE A 61 -0.77 -19.10 8.53
CA ILE A 61 -2.12 -18.66 8.84
C ILE A 61 -2.94 -19.81 9.47
N TYR A 62 -2.84 -21.02 8.91
CA TYR A 62 -3.49 -22.20 9.47
C TYR A 62 -2.99 -22.51 10.90
N GLN A 63 -1.67 -22.60 11.10
CA GLN A 63 -1.12 -22.91 12.42
C GLN A 63 -1.44 -21.85 13.48
N MET A 64 -1.48 -20.57 13.10
CA MET A 64 -1.90 -19.51 14.01
C MET A 64 -3.39 -19.66 14.40
N GLY A 65 -4.23 -20.14 13.49
CA GLY A 65 -5.62 -20.50 13.76
C GLY A 65 -5.71 -21.67 14.76
N GLU A 66 -4.97 -22.76 14.52
CA GLU A 66 -4.88 -23.92 15.43
C GLU A 66 -4.38 -23.56 16.84
N MET A 67 -3.50 -22.55 16.92
CA MET A 67 -3.05 -21.98 18.19
C MET A 67 -4.06 -21.03 18.85
N ASN A 68 -5.22 -20.82 18.22
CA ASN A 68 -6.27 -19.90 18.65
C ASN A 68 -5.75 -18.46 18.89
N LEU A 69 -4.86 -17.99 18.02
CA LEU A 69 -4.28 -16.62 18.05
C LEU A 69 -5.18 -15.63 17.32
N THR A 70 -6.43 -15.55 17.71
CA THR A 70 -7.43 -14.64 17.15
C THR A 70 -7.19 -13.18 17.55
N PRO A 71 -7.75 -12.18 16.83
CA PRO A 71 -7.51 -10.76 17.10
C PRO A 71 -7.92 -10.27 18.50
N ASP A 72 -8.85 -10.98 19.14
CA ASP A 72 -9.31 -10.72 20.52
C ASP A 72 -8.40 -11.32 21.59
N ARG A 73 -7.42 -12.17 21.22
CA ARG A 73 -6.48 -12.83 22.13
C ARG A 73 -5.20 -12.03 22.28
N PRO A 74 -4.46 -12.25 23.39
CA PRO A 74 -3.13 -11.66 23.56
C PRO A 74 -2.16 -12.07 22.44
N TYR A 75 -1.22 -11.20 22.16
CA TYR A 75 -0.11 -11.50 21.24
C TYR A 75 0.76 -12.63 21.79
N MET A 76 1.37 -13.39 20.89
CA MET A 76 2.33 -14.45 21.19
C MET A 76 3.68 -14.14 20.57
N LYS A 77 4.79 -14.54 21.24
CA LYS A 77 6.14 -14.39 20.68
C LYS A 77 6.24 -15.02 19.29
N SER A 78 6.73 -14.25 18.32
CA SER A 78 6.89 -14.71 16.94
C SER A 78 7.74 -15.97 16.84
N ALA A 79 8.78 -16.08 17.66
CA ALA A 79 9.62 -17.28 17.72
C ALA A 79 8.83 -18.56 18.07
N ARG A 80 7.77 -18.46 18.91
CA ARG A 80 6.92 -19.60 19.23
C ARG A 80 6.06 -19.99 18.03
N VAL A 81 5.45 -19.03 17.35
CA VAL A 81 4.67 -19.30 16.12
C VAL A 81 5.55 -19.98 15.08
N VAL A 82 6.75 -19.44 14.84
CA VAL A 82 7.73 -20.00 13.89
C VAL A 82 8.11 -21.43 14.28
N GLY A 83 8.36 -21.69 15.57
CA GLY A 83 8.69 -23.02 16.07
C GLY A 83 7.57 -24.05 15.86
N GLU A 84 6.32 -23.67 16.09
CA GLU A 84 5.16 -24.54 15.87
C GLU A 84 4.95 -24.85 14.35
N VAL A 85 5.09 -23.84 13.50
CA VAL A 85 5.00 -24.04 12.04
C VAL A 85 6.12 -24.95 11.54
N MET A 86 7.36 -24.70 11.97
CA MET A 86 8.53 -25.49 11.59
C MET A 86 8.42 -26.94 12.05
N GLY A 87 8.02 -27.15 13.28
CA GLY A 87 7.95 -28.48 13.87
C GLY A 87 6.80 -29.34 13.36
N LYS A 88 5.70 -28.73 12.96
CA LYS A 88 4.47 -29.46 12.58
C LYS A 88 4.23 -29.54 11.07
N LEU A 89 4.52 -28.47 10.32
CA LEU A 89 4.03 -28.33 8.95
C LEU A 89 5.11 -28.01 7.92
N HIS A 90 6.13 -27.21 8.27
CA HIS A 90 7.07 -26.67 7.32
C HIS A 90 8.52 -26.91 7.71
N PRO A 91 9.14 -28.03 7.29
CA PRO A 91 10.48 -28.48 7.73
C PRO A 91 11.60 -27.70 7.04
N HIS A 92 11.64 -26.37 7.19
CA HIS A 92 12.62 -25.45 6.63
C HIS A 92 13.16 -24.50 7.69
N GLY A 93 14.15 -23.68 7.34
CA GLY A 93 14.79 -22.75 8.28
C GLY A 93 13.81 -21.77 8.92
N ASP A 94 14.00 -21.53 10.21
CA ASP A 94 13.21 -20.61 11.03
C ASP A 94 13.19 -19.17 10.48
N SER A 95 14.32 -18.71 9.95
CA SER A 95 14.43 -17.38 9.34
C SER A 95 13.48 -17.20 8.15
N ALA A 96 13.39 -18.21 7.26
CA ALA A 96 12.50 -18.15 6.10
C ALA A 96 11.01 -18.11 6.51
N ILE A 97 10.64 -18.86 7.55
CA ILE A 97 9.28 -18.85 8.10
C ILE A 97 8.98 -17.48 8.75
N TYR A 98 9.94 -16.96 9.51
CA TYR A 98 9.78 -15.66 10.17
C TYR A 98 9.64 -14.52 9.15
N GLU A 99 10.50 -14.47 8.13
CA GLU A 99 10.42 -13.46 7.06
C GLU A 99 9.09 -13.52 6.30
N ALA A 100 8.58 -14.73 6.02
CA ALA A 100 7.25 -14.89 5.42
C ALA A 100 6.14 -14.35 6.34
N MET A 101 6.21 -14.62 7.66
CA MET A 101 5.24 -14.10 8.63
C MET A 101 5.35 -12.58 8.76
N VAL A 102 6.57 -12.03 8.78
CA VAL A 102 6.80 -10.58 8.79
C VAL A 102 6.14 -9.91 7.60
N ARG A 103 6.32 -10.44 6.40
CA ARG A 103 5.70 -9.88 5.18
C ARG A 103 4.17 -9.86 5.25
N LEU A 104 3.55 -10.87 5.86
CA LEU A 104 2.09 -10.92 6.06
C LEU A 104 1.59 -9.86 7.06
N ALA A 105 2.48 -9.27 7.86
CA ALA A 105 2.16 -8.23 8.84
C ALA A 105 2.50 -6.81 8.37
N GLN A 106 3.25 -6.64 7.28
CA GLN A 106 3.75 -5.33 6.84
C GLN A 106 2.68 -4.54 6.08
N PRO A 107 2.21 -3.38 6.59
CA PRO A 107 1.13 -2.60 5.98
C PRO A 107 1.56 -1.90 4.68
N PHE A 108 2.86 -1.79 4.40
CA PHE A 108 3.40 -1.26 3.15
C PHE A 108 3.59 -2.35 2.07
N ALA A 109 3.55 -3.65 2.44
CA ALA A 109 3.65 -4.78 1.53
C ALA A 109 2.29 -5.42 1.22
N MET A 110 1.38 -5.40 2.19
CA MET A 110 0.05 -6.01 2.12
C MET A 110 -1.03 -4.94 2.05
N ARG A 111 -1.92 -5.01 1.06
CA ARG A 111 -3.08 -4.12 0.97
C ARG A 111 -4.07 -4.39 2.11
N LEU A 112 -4.13 -5.66 2.52
CA LEU A 112 -4.92 -6.15 3.64
C LEU A 112 -4.05 -7.15 4.43
N ALA A 113 -3.47 -6.72 5.54
CA ALA A 113 -2.59 -7.55 6.35
C ALA A 113 -3.33 -8.78 6.91
N LEU A 114 -2.65 -9.92 6.94
CA LEU A 114 -3.17 -11.18 7.49
C LEU A 114 -2.59 -11.50 8.87
N VAL A 115 -1.49 -10.87 9.25
CA VAL A 115 -0.88 -10.99 10.59
C VAL A 115 -0.90 -9.61 11.25
N ASP A 116 -1.31 -9.56 12.51
CA ASP A 116 -1.21 -8.39 13.38
C ASP A 116 0.06 -8.53 14.21
N GLY A 117 1.04 -7.67 13.93
CA GLY A 117 2.36 -7.68 14.54
C GLY A 117 2.52 -6.63 15.63
N HIS A 118 3.13 -7.02 16.75
CA HIS A 118 3.52 -6.12 17.83
C HIS A 118 5.04 -6.07 17.97
N GLY A 119 5.61 -4.86 17.90
CA GLY A 119 7.05 -4.63 17.88
C GLY A 119 7.55 -4.11 16.55
N ASN A 120 8.85 -4.28 16.25
CA ASN A 120 9.45 -3.83 15.00
C ASN A 120 9.39 -4.94 13.94
N PHE A 121 8.48 -4.81 12.98
CA PHE A 121 8.34 -5.67 11.80
C PHE A 121 9.04 -5.12 10.56
N GLY A 122 9.97 -4.18 10.74
CA GLY A 122 10.73 -3.55 9.67
C GLY A 122 10.02 -2.37 9.00
N SER A 123 10.72 -1.75 8.10
CA SER A 123 10.26 -0.70 7.19
C SER A 123 10.59 -1.09 5.74
N LEU A 124 10.46 -0.16 4.81
CA LEU A 124 10.88 -0.37 3.42
C LEU A 124 12.41 -0.43 3.27
N ASP A 125 13.14 0.22 4.19
CA ASP A 125 14.60 0.33 4.18
C ASP A 125 15.26 -0.57 5.23
N ASP A 126 14.62 -0.77 6.39
CA ASP A 126 15.16 -1.53 7.50
C ASP A 126 14.47 -2.88 7.69
N GLY A 127 15.26 -3.92 8.01
CA GLY A 127 14.75 -5.23 8.35
C GLY A 127 14.02 -5.28 9.69
N PRO A 128 13.26 -6.35 9.96
CA PRO A 128 12.56 -6.54 11.22
C PRO A 128 13.53 -6.88 12.37
N ALA A 129 13.09 -6.65 13.60
CA ALA A 129 13.76 -7.17 14.78
C ALA A 129 13.69 -8.72 14.80
N ALA A 130 14.62 -9.38 15.49
CA ALA A 130 14.63 -10.83 15.59
C ALA A 130 13.33 -11.37 16.23
N SER A 131 12.90 -12.57 15.83
CA SER A 131 11.62 -13.21 16.20
C SER A 131 11.39 -13.34 17.70
N ARG A 132 12.46 -13.35 18.52
CA ARG A 132 12.40 -13.38 20.00
C ARG A 132 11.91 -12.07 20.62
N TYR A 133 12.00 -10.95 19.89
CA TYR A 133 11.58 -9.62 20.36
C TYR A 133 10.18 -9.24 19.88
N THR A 134 9.75 -9.73 18.73
CA THR A 134 8.43 -9.43 18.16
C THR A 134 7.37 -10.40 18.67
N GLU A 135 6.12 -9.95 18.58
CA GLU A 135 4.94 -10.75 18.91
C GLU A 135 3.93 -10.66 17.77
N ALA A 136 3.11 -11.68 17.61
CA ALA A 136 2.14 -11.75 16.52
C ALA A 136 0.85 -12.44 16.96
N ARG A 137 -0.24 -12.11 16.25
CA ARG A 137 -1.52 -12.81 16.24
C ARG A 137 -2.14 -12.67 14.84
N LEU A 138 -3.24 -13.36 14.58
CA LEU A 138 -3.97 -13.17 13.32
C LEU A 138 -4.55 -11.75 13.25
N ALA A 139 -4.46 -11.13 12.08
CA ALA A 139 -5.23 -9.94 11.79
C ALA A 139 -6.71 -10.30 11.51
N PRO A 140 -7.66 -9.35 11.64
CA PRO A 140 -9.08 -9.63 11.38
C PRO A 140 -9.34 -10.30 10.04
N ALA A 141 -8.70 -9.87 8.96
CA ALA A 141 -8.87 -10.44 7.63
C ALA A 141 -8.44 -11.92 7.52
N ALA A 142 -7.50 -12.37 8.36
CA ALA A 142 -7.09 -13.78 8.38
C ALA A 142 -8.18 -14.71 8.91
N LEU A 143 -9.13 -14.20 9.70
CA LEU A 143 -10.29 -14.98 10.12
C LEU A 143 -11.14 -15.37 8.91
N GLY A 144 -11.32 -14.45 7.94
CA GLY A 144 -11.98 -14.75 6.67
C GLY A 144 -11.24 -15.77 5.82
N MET A 145 -9.90 -15.87 5.94
CA MET A 145 -9.13 -16.89 5.22
C MET A 145 -9.35 -18.31 5.79
N ASN A 146 -9.47 -18.43 7.12
CA ASN A 146 -9.65 -19.71 7.83
C ASN A 146 -11.12 -20.04 8.13
N ALA A 147 -12.07 -19.21 7.71
CA ALA A 147 -13.48 -19.36 8.06
C ALA A 147 -14.01 -20.77 7.72
N ASP A 148 -14.65 -21.42 8.69
CA ASP A 148 -15.30 -22.73 8.55
C ASP A 148 -14.37 -23.88 8.09
N ILE A 149 -13.05 -23.79 8.37
CA ILE A 149 -12.05 -24.79 7.93
C ILE A 149 -12.31 -26.16 8.56
N ASP A 150 -12.93 -26.21 9.74
CA ASP A 150 -13.28 -27.45 10.47
C ASP A 150 -14.58 -28.09 9.96
N GLU A 151 -15.24 -27.48 8.99
CA GLU A 151 -16.53 -27.92 8.44
C GLU A 151 -16.41 -28.64 7.09
N ASP A 152 -15.31 -29.35 6.88
CA ASP A 152 -15.05 -30.16 5.66
C ASP A 152 -15.06 -29.31 4.36
N THR A 153 -14.70 -28.03 4.47
CA THR A 153 -14.76 -27.07 3.36
C THR A 153 -13.65 -27.25 2.33
N VAL A 154 -12.50 -27.76 2.75
CA VAL A 154 -11.30 -28.00 1.94
C VAL A 154 -10.69 -29.37 2.21
N ASP A 155 -9.84 -29.83 1.31
CA ASP A 155 -9.14 -31.10 1.46
C ASP A 155 -7.89 -30.94 2.33
N PHE A 156 -7.61 -32.00 3.11
CA PHE A 156 -6.44 -32.11 3.97
C PHE A 156 -5.53 -33.23 3.47
N THR A 157 -4.23 -32.94 3.43
CA THR A 157 -3.18 -33.92 3.10
C THR A 157 -2.31 -34.20 4.32
N PRO A 158 -1.64 -35.36 4.39
CA PRO A 158 -0.62 -35.58 5.43
C PRO A 158 0.48 -34.55 5.34
N ASN A 159 1.00 -34.13 6.51
CA ASN A 159 2.18 -33.30 6.61
C ASN A 159 3.47 -34.09 6.24
N TYR A 160 4.63 -33.44 6.31
CA TYR A 160 5.93 -34.01 5.88
C TYR A 160 6.33 -35.31 6.60
N ASP A 161 5.86 -35.57 7.83
CA ASP A 161 6.16 -36.77 8.61
C ASP A 161 4.98 -37.73 8.76
N ASN A 162 3.87 -37.48 8.07
CA ASN A 162 2.63 -38.25 8.07
C ASN A 162 1.93 -38.39 9.45
N LYS A 163 2.26 -37.53 10.43
CA LYS A 163 1.65 -37.57 11.76
C LYS A 163 0.46 -36.63 11.90
N LEU A 164 0.46 -35.54 11.17
CA LEU A 164 -0.58 -34.52 11.18
C LEU A 164 -1.14 -34.34 9.76
N LYS A 165 -2.21 -33.59 9.67
CA LYS A 165 -2.79 -33.18 8.39
C LYS A 165 -2.69 -31.66 8.25
N GLU A 166 -2.51 -31.19 7.03
CA GLU A 166 -2.50 -29.79 6.67
C GLU A 166 -3.49 -29.52 5.52
N PRO A 167 -4.11 -28.33 5.47
CA PRO A 167 -5.03 -28.00 4.39
C PRO A 167 -4.28 -27.80 3.07
N THR A 168 -4.82 -28.32 1.98
CA THR A 168 -4.25 -28.11 0.63
C THR A 168 -4.43 -26.67 0.15
N VAL A 169 -5.50 -26.03 0.61
CA VAL A 169 -5.91 -24.65 0.31
C VAL A 169 -6.75 -24.14 1.49
N LEU A 170 -6.82 -22.85 1.74
CA LEU A 170 -7.73 -22.28 2.74
C LEU A 170 -9.12 -21.99 2.12
N PRO A 171 -10.19 -21.92 2.94
CA PRO A 171 -11.53 -21.56 2.47
C PRO A 171 -11.61 -20.17 1.82
N ALA A 172 -10.78 -19.21 2.23
CA ALA A 172 -10.52 -17.93 1.60
C ALA A 172 -11.79 -17.13 1.24
N ALA A 173 -12.53 -16.66 2.25
CA ALA A 173 -13.68 -15.77 2.04
C ALA A 173 -13.31 -14.39 1.41
N ILE A 174 -12.03 -14.12 1.31
CA ILE A 174 -11.45 -12.91 0.70
C ILE A 174 -10.70 -13.31 -0.57
N PRO A 175 -10.82 -12.57 -1.70
CA PRO A 175 -10.06 -12.80 -2.93
C PRO A 175 -8.60 -12.39 -2.78
N ASN A 176 -7.87 -13.08 -1.88
CA ASN A 176 -6.56 -12.69 -1.39
C ASN A 176 -5.51 -12.58 -2.51
N LEU A 177 -5.58 -13.41 -3.56
CA LEU A 177 -4.67 -13.34 -4.71
C LEU A 177 -4.70 -11.95 -5.36
N LEU A 178 -5.89 -11.42 -5.60
CA LEU A 178 -6.08 -10.09 -6.19
C LEU A 178 -5.83 -8.98 -5.18
N VAL A 179 -6.35 -9.10 -3.95
CA VAL A 179 -6.25 -8.03 -2.94
C VAL A 179 -4.80 -7.79 -2.53
N ASN A 180 -4.07 -8.82 -2.19
CA ASN A 180 -2.70 -8.69 -1.69
C ASN A 180 -1.62 -8.94 -2.75
N GLY A 181 -1.99 -9.50 -3.88
CA GLY A 181 -1.02 -9.86 -4.90
C GLY A 181 0.05 -10.82 -4.40
N GLY A 182 1.23 -10.73 -4.97
CA GLY A 182 2.37 -11.52 -4.53
C GLY A 182 3.51 -11.52 -5.54
N SER A 183 4.71 -11.80 -5.07
CA SER A 183 5.89 -11.96 -5.92
C SER A 183 6.61 -13.25 -5.59
N GLY A 184 7.17 -13.93 -6.58
CA GLY A 184 7.93 -15.16 -6.39
C GLY A 184 8.78 -15.49 -7.59
N ILE A 185 9.97 -16.04 -7.31
CA ILE A 185 10.91 -16.47 -8.35
C ILE A 185 11.01 -17.98 -8.29
N ALA A 186 10.51 -18.65 -9.33
CA ALA A 186 10.62 -20.09 -9.52
C ALA A 186 11.68 -20.42 -10.57
N VAL A 187 11.83 -21.70 -10.87
CA VAL A 187 12.73 -22.13 -11.95
C VAL A 187 12.00 -21.96 -13.28
N GLY A 188 12.57 -21.17 -14.19
CA GLY A 188 12.03 -20.92 -15.52
C GLY A 188 10.81 -19.98 -15.57
N MET A 189 10.31 -19.51 -14.43
CA MET A 189 9.19 -18.56 -14.36
C MET A 189 9.22 -17.72 -13.08
N ALA A 190 8.56 -16.58 -13.12
CA ALA A 190 8.39 -15.72 -11.96
C ALA A 190 6.93 -15.23 -11.91
N THR A 191 6.45 -14.89 -10.73
CA THR A 191 5.19 -14.20 -10.53
C THR A 191 5.42 -12.84 -9.88
N ASN A 192 4.67 -11.83 -10.31
CA ASN A 192 4.68 -10.49 -9.75
C ASN A 192 3.29 -9.88 -9.95
N MET A 193 2.46 -9.98 -8.94
CA MET A 193 1.06 -9.56 -8.99
C MET A 193 0.86 -8.28 -8.19
N ALA A 194 0.14 -7.34 -8.76
CA ALA A 194 -0.24 -6.11 -8.10
C ALA A 194 -1.34 -6.33 -7.04
N THR A 195 -1.41 -5.43 -6.08
CA THR A 195 -2.46 -5.39 -5.05
C THR A 195 -3.68 -4.62 -5.56
N HIS A 196 -4.89 -4.96 -5.04
CA HIS A 196 -6.15 -4.32 -5.45
C HIS A 196 -7.03 -4.00 -4.24
N ASN A 197 -8.01 -3.13 -4.45
CA ASN A 197 -9.00 -2.81 -3.44
C ASN A 197 -10.01 -3.95 -3.26
N LEU A 198 -10.28 -4.35 -2.01
CA LEU A 198 -11.22 -5.44 -1.72
C LEU A 198 -12.64 -5.16 -2.22
N GLY A 199 -13.16 -3.96 -1.97
CA GLY A 199 -14.51 -3.57 -2.40
C GLY A 199 -14.68 -3.62 -3.91
N GLU A 200 -13.69 -3.14 -4.65
CA GLU A 200 -13.67 -3.15 -6.11
C GLU A 200 -13.63 -4.58 -6.67
N VAL A 201 -12.74 -5.41 -6.14
CA VAL A 201 -12.61 -6.82 -6.57
C VAL A 201 -13.88 -7.59 -6.30
N VAL A 202 -14.51 -7.41 -5.14
CA VAL A 202 -15.80 -8.04 -4.81
C VAL A 202 -16.91 -7.53 -5.71
N ALA A 203 -16.97 -6.23 -5.99
CA ALA A 203 -17.97 -5.67 -6.91
C ALA A 203 -17.85 -6.27 -8.32
N ALA A 204 -16.62 -6.42 -8.82
CA ALA A 204 -16.35 -7.09 -10.10
C ALA A 204 -16.74 -8.58 -10.07
N ALA A 205 -16.43 -9.30 -8.96
CA ALA A 205 -16.81 -10.70 -8.79
C ALA A 205 -18.34 -10.88 -8.81
N LYS A 206 -19.07 -10.03 -8.10
CA LYS A 206 -20.55 -10.02 -8.10
C LYS A 206 -21.12 -9.74 -9.50
N HIS A 207 -20.53 -8.79 -10.22
CA HIS A 207 -20.91 -8.49 -11.58
C HIS A 207 -20.68 -9.71 -12.50
N LEU A 208 -19.52 -10.38 -12.39
CA LEU A 208 -19.19 -11.57 -13.15
C LEU A 208 -20.13 -12.76 -12.83
N MET A 209 -20.53 -12.93 -11.57
CA MET A 209 -21.51 -13.96 -11.17
C MET A 209 -22.89 -13.70 -11.80
N ALA A 210 -23.32 -12.44 -11.85
CA ALA A 210 -24.59 -12.06 -12.47
C ALA A 210 -24.54 -12.07 -14.02
N HIS A 211 -23.36 -11.82 -14.60
CA HIS A 211 -23.14 -11.74 -16.04
C HIS A 211 -21.88 -12.57 -16.41
N PRO A 212 -22.00 -13.91 -16.59
CA PRO A 212 -20.85 -14.77 -16.87
C PRO A 212 -20.08 -14.40 -18.16
N ASP A 213 -20.77 -13.79 -19.11
CA ASP A 213 -20.20 -13.32 -20.40
C ASP A 213 -19.62 -11.90 -20.31
N ALA A 214 -19.55 -11.28 -19.11
CA ALA A 214 -19.02 -9.96 -18.93
C ALA A 214 -17.66 -9.79 -19.60
N THR A 215 -17.51 -8.68 -20.32
CA THR A 215 -16.27 -8.30 -21.02
C THR A 215 -15.24 -7.74 -20.03
N LEU A 216 -13.98 -7.70 -20.44
CA LEU A 216 -12.93 -7.05 -19.65
C LEU A 216 -13.25 -5.59 -19.35
N GLU A 217 -13.79 -4.86 -20.33
CA GLU A 217 -14.17 -3.45 -20.19
C GLU A 217 -15.22 -3.24 -19.08
N GLU A 218 -16.20 -4.14 -19.00
CA GLU A 218 -17.23 -4.09 -17.95
C GLU A 218 -16.63 -4.34 -16.58
N LEU A 219 -15.72 -5.32 -16.46
CA LEU A 219 -15.02 -5.61 -15.20
C LEU A 219 -14.09 -4.46 -14.78
N MET A 220 -13.43 -3.79 -15.74
CA MET A 220 -12.57 -2.63 -15.48
C MET A 220 -13.32 -1.37 -15.03
N ARG A 221 -14.66 -1.32 -15.14
CA ARG A 221 -15.45 -0.27 -14.49
C ARG A 221 -15.46 -0.41 -12.97
N TYR A 222 -15.39 -1.64 -12.47
CA TYR A 222 -15.35 -1.95 -11.03
C TYR A 222 -13.93 -2.01 -10.50
N VAL A 223 -12.99 -2.61 -11.24
CA VAL A 223 -11.56 -2.68 -10.90
C VAL A 223 -10.76 -1.91 -11.96
N PRO A 224 -10.71 -0.57 -11.87
CA PRO A 224 -10.07 0.24 -12.91
C PRO A 224 -8.54 0.07 -12.96
N GLY A 225 -7.93 -0.45 -11.90
CA GLY A 225 -6.50 -0.69 -11.79
C GLY A 225 -6.07 -1.10 -10.38
N PRO A 226 -4.78 -1.40 -10.20
CA PRO A 226 -4.20 -1.72 -8.90
C PRO A 226 -4.43 -0.65 -7.84
N ASP A 227 -4.36 -1.06 -6.56
CA ASP A 227 -4.45 -0.21 -5.39
C ASP A 227 -3.32 -0.55 -4.43
N TRP A 228 -2.28 0.30 -4.43
CA TRP A 228 -1.07 0.06 -3.65
C TRP A 228 -1.30 0.32 -2.15
N PRO A 229 -0.65 -0.46 -1.28
CA PRO A 229 -0.71 -0.24 0.17
C PRO A 229 -0.28 1.17 0.61
N GLY A 230 0.74 1.72 -0.04
CA GLY A 230 1.30 3.06 0.23
C GLY A 230 0.68 4.20 -0.58
N GLY A 231 -0.33 3.95 -1.42
CA GLY A 231 -0.91 4.98 -2.29
C GLY A 231 -0.07 5.27 -3.53
N GLY A 232 0.12 6.54 -3.86
CA GLY A 232 0.81 7.01 -5.07
C GLY A 232 -0.13 7.16 -6.27
N ILE A 233 0.46 7.42 -7.44
CA ILE A 233 -0.27 7.70 -8.68
C ILE A 233 0.15 6.67 -9.74
N ILE A 234 -0.79 6.01 -10.38
CA ILE A 234 -0.55 5.20 -11.59
C ILE A 234 -0.92 6.03 -12.81
N ILE A 235 -0.04 6.07 -13.81
CA ILE A 235 -0.21 6.85 -15.03
C ILE A 235 -0.37 5.92 -16.22
N GLY A 236 -1.44 6.17 -17.00
CA GLY A 236 -1.82 5.40 -18.18
C GLY A 236 -2.51 4.08 -17.83
N ARG A 237 -3.50 3.71 -18.64
CA ARG A 237 -4.28 2.47 -18.46
C ARG A 237 -3.90 1.34 -19.41
N ASN A 238 -3.08 1.62 -20.42
CA ASN A 238 -2.73 0.62 -21.43
C ASN A 238 -2.03 -0.61 -20.82
N GLY A 239 -1.06 -0.39 -19.95
CA GLY A 239 -0.37 -1.48 -19.25
C GLY A 239 -1.27 -2.23 -18.27
N ILE A 240 -2.25 -1.55 -17.64
CA ILE A 240 -3.26 -2.19 -16.79
C ILE A 240 -4.15 -3.09 -17.64
N ARG A 241 -4.68 -2.59 -18.75
CA ARG A 241 -5.51 -3.35 -19.68
C ARG A 241 -4.79 -4.58 -20.21
N GLU A 242 -3.55 -4.42 -20.68
CA GLU A 242 -2.71 -5.53 -21.15
C GLU A 242 -2.53 -6.60 -20.06
N ALA A 243 -2.22 -6.17 -18.82
CA ALA A 243 -2.06 -7.08 -17.69
C ALA A 243 -3.37 -7.81 -17.33
N TYR A 244 -4.51 -7.13 -17.41
CA TYR A 244 -5.81 -7.72 -17.11
C TYR A 244 -6.33 -8.63 -18.21
N GLU A 245 -5.90 -8.43 -19.44
CA GLU A 245 -6.23 -9.29 -20.58
C GLU A 245 -5.32 -10.51 -20.65
N THR A 246 -4.01 -10.31 -20.59
CA THR A 246 -3.00 -11.34 -20.90
C THR A 246 -2.30 -11.91 -19.66
N GLY A 247 -2.48 -11.31 -18.50
CA GLY A 247 -1.71 -11.58 -17.29
C GLY A 247 -0.34 -10.91 -17.24
N ARG A 248 0.04 -10.09 -18.24
CA ARG A 248 1.32 -9.39 -18.32
C ARG A 248 1.13 -7.96 -18.76
N GLY A 249 1.83 -7.02 -18.12
CA GLY A 249 1.78 -5.61 -18.46
C GLY A 249 2.70 -4.80 -17.58
N THR A 250 3.03 -3.57 -17.99
CA THR A 250 3.90 -2.68 -17.22
C THR A 250 3.15 -1.40 -16.84
N LEU A 251 3.21 -1.05 -15.58
CA LEU A 251 2.55 0.11 -14.99
C LEU A 251 3.60 1.14 -14.59
N THR A 252 3.33 2.41 -14.85
CA THR A 252 4.15 3.52 -14.35
C THR A 252 3.53 4.08 -13.10
N THR A 253 4.27 4.06 -11.99
CA THR A 253 3.83 4.59 -10.70
C THR A 253 4.68 5.81 -10.33
N ARG A 254 4.04 6.92 -9.94
CA ARG A 254 4.66 8.14 -9.43
C ARG A 254 4.32 8.35 -7.97
N SER A 255 5.23 9.01 -7.27
CA SER A 255 5.03 9.53 -5.92
C SER A 255 3.95 10.61 -5.90
N MET A 256 3.22 10.69 -4.77
CA MET A 256 2.39 11.86 -4.47
C MET A 256 3.28 12.97 -3.93
N THR A 257 3.22 14.15 -4.57
CA THR A 257 4.07 15.29 -4.22
C THR A 257 3.27 16.59 -4.16
N HIS A 258 3.78 17.55 -3.38
CA HIS A 258 3.27 18.92 -3.40
C HIS A 258 4.41 19.90 -3.08
N PHE A 259 4.20 21.18 -3.38
CA PHE A 259 5.17 22.22 -3.10
C PHE A 259 4.85 22.90 -1.77
N GLU A 260 5.86 23.10 -0.96
CA GLU A 260 5.80 23.89 0.28
C GLU A 260 6.86 24.99 0.28
N ASN A 261 6.59 26.07 1.01
CA ASN A 261 7.58 27.07 1.32
C ASN A 261 8.23 26.69 2.66
N VAL A 262 9.49 26.26 2.63
CA VAL A 262 10.26 25.95 3.85
C VAL A 262 10.64 27.25 4.58
N THR A 263 10.96 28.28 3.81
CA THR A 263 11.15 29.65 4.27
C THR A 263 10.50 30.59 3.26
N ALA A 264 10.44 31.90 3.55
CA ALA A 264 9.93 32.88 2.59
C ALA A 264 10.69 32.86 1.24
N ARG A 265 11.93 32.35 1.21
CA ARG A 265 12.81 32.29 0.04
C ARG A 265 13.02 30.91 -0.56
N LYS A 266 12.82 29.83 0.23
CA LYS A 266 13.10 28.48 -0.20
C LYS A 266 11.80 27.69 -0.40
N LYS A 267 11.61 27.18 -1.61
CA LYS A 267 10.57 26.19 -1.92
C LYS A 267 11.14 24.80 -1.76
N ALA A 268 10.29 23.87 -1.39
CA ALA A 268 10.61 22.45 -1.37
C ALA A 268 9.53 21.63 -2.08
N ILE A 269 9.96 20.49 -2.59
CA ILE A 269 9.08 19.41 -3.00
C ILE A 269 8.93 18.50 -1.80
N VAL A 270 7.71 18.31 -1.34
CA VAL A 270 7.38 17.36 -0.28
C VAL A 270 6.74 16.14 -0.87
N VAL A 271 7.32 14.97 -0.59
CA VAL A 271 6.81 13.67 -1.01
C VAL A 271 6.06 13.05 0.15
N THR A 272 4.79 12.70 -0.06
CA THR A 272 3.90 12.11 0.97
C THR A 272 3.61 10.64 0.72
N GLU A 273 3.75 10.18 -0.53
CA GLU A 273 3.56 8.79 -0.90
C GLU A 273 4.61 8.39 -1.93
N LEU A 274 5.13 7.19 -1.81
CA LEU A 274 6.17 6.64 -2.70
C LEU A 274 5.60 5.52 -3.58
N PRO A 275 6.24 5.20 -4.72
CA PRO A 275 5.89 4.02 -5.49
C PRO A 275 5.98 2.74 -4.66
N PHE A 276 5.21 1.75 -5.05
CA PHE A 276 5.12 0.47 -4.32
C PHE A 276 6.50 -0.17 -4.09
N MET A 277 6.80 -0.50 -2.84
CA MET A 277 8.06 -1.11 -2.40
C MET A 277 9.33 -0.24 -2.60
N VAL A 278 9.16 1.07 -2.72
CA VAL A 278 10.27 2.04 -2.75
C VAL A 278 10.42 2.69 -1.37
N GLY A 279 11.61 2.58 -0.77
CA GLY A 279 11.93 3.20 0.53
C GLY A 279 12.48 4.63 0.38
N PRO A 280 12.31 5.49 1.40
CA PRO A 280 12.84 6.85 1.44
C PRO A 280 14.37 6.90 1.27
N GLU A 281 15.13 6.02 1.93
CA GLU A 281 16.59 6.00 1.87
C GLU A 281 17.10 5.77 0.45
N ARG A 282 16.48 4.83 -0.27
CA ARG A 282 16.81 4.56 -1.68
C ARG A 282 16.60 5.79 -2.56
N VAL A 283 15.57 6.59 -2.29
CA VAL A 283 15.30 7.84 -3.01
C VAL A 283 16.39 8.88 -2.69
N LEU A 284 16.72 9.08 -1.41
CA LEU A 284 17.77 9.99 -0.97
C LEU A 284 19.14 9.64 -1.53
N GLU A 285 19.49 8.35 -1.55
CA GLU A 285 20.73 7.85 -2.15
C GLU A 285 20.80 8.24 -3.64
N ARG A 286 19.73 7.97 -4.40
CA ARG A 286 19.66 8.31 -5.82
C ARG A 286 19.68 9.81 -6.09
N ILE A 287 19.07 10.63 -5.24
CA ILE A 287 19.17 12.09 -5.30
C ILE A 287 20.63 12.51 -5.08
N SER A 288 21.29 11.99 -4.04
CA SER A 288 22.70 12.31 -3.74
C SER A 288 23.64 11.93 -4.89
N GLU A 289 23.48 10.71 -5.44
CA GLU A 289 24.23 10.27 -6.62
C GLU A 289 23.96 11.16 -7.84
N GLY A 290 22.69 11.49 -8.09
CA GLY A 290 22.28 12.33 -9.21
C GLY A 290 22.87 13.75 -9.15
N VAL A 291 22.88 14.35 -7.97
CA VAL A 291 23.51 15.68 -7.73
C VAL A 291 25.02 15.59 -7.91
N LYS A 292 25.70 14.60 -7.32
CA LYS A 292 27.17 14.41 -7.49
C LYS A 292 27.56 14.21 -8.95
N ASN A 293 26.78 13.48 -9.70
CA ASN A 293 27.03 13.18 -11.12
C ASN A 293 26.47 14.25 -12.05
N ARG A 294 25.98 15.39 -11.54
CA ARG A 294 25.37 16.48 -12.30
C ARG A 294 24.22 16.07 -13.21
N LYS A 295 23.49 15.01 -12.82
CA LYS A 295 22.26 14.55 -13.50
C LYS A 295 21.02 15.23 -12.94
N LEU A 296 21.11 15.70 -11.69
CA LEU A 296 20.08 16.46 -10.98
C LEU A 296 20.64 17.84 -10.65
N GLU A 297 19.95 18.87 -11.09
CA GLU A 297 20.27 20.26 -10.83
C GLU A 297 19.18 20.94 -10.02
N GLY A 298 19.50 22.04 -9.34
CA GLY A 298 18.51 22.83 -8.61
C GLY A 298 18.14 22.29 -7.22
N ILE A 299 18.82 21.27 -6.70
CA ILE A 299 18.57 20.72 -5.35
C ILE A 299 19.60 21.29 -4.38
N SER A 300 19.17 21.90 -3.27
CA SER A 300 20.02 22.38 -2.19
C SER A 300 20.18 21.37 -1.06
N GLY A 301 19.17 20.56 -0.79
CA GLY A 301 19.17 19.52 0.24
C GLY A 301 18.01 18.56 0.08
N ALA A 302 18.12 17.41 0.70
CA ALA A 302 17.02 16.46 0.82
C ALA A 302 17.09 15.79 2.20
N ILE A 303 15.96 15.74 2.90
CA ILE A 303 15.87 15.22 4.26
C ILE A 303 14.62 14.35 4.41
N ASP A 304 14.74 13.25 5.13
CA ASP A 304 13.60 12.42 5.53
C ASP A 304 13.08 12.86 6.90
N LEU A 305 11.81 13.25 6.94
CA LEU A 305 11.06 13.62 8.14
C LEU A 305 9.90 12.65 8.36
N THR A 306 9.98 11.46 7.78
CA THR A 306 8.99 10.38 7.96
C THR A 306 8.86 10.00 9.42
N ASP A 307 7.66 10.03 9.96
CA ASP A 307 7.38 9.60 11.31
C ASP A 307 6.07 8.80 11.41
N ARG A 308 5.80 8.23 12.58
CA ARG A 308 4.63 7.39 12.81
C ARG A 308 3.29 8.15 12.83
N HIS A 309 3.33 9.46 13.04
CA HIS A 309 2.13 10.31 13.16
C HIS A 309 1.77 10.96 11.82
N ASN A 310 2.79 11.45 11.10
CA ASN A 310 2.61 12.20 9.86
C ASN A 310 2.73 11.32 8.60
N GLY A 311 3.17 10.06 8.76
CA GLY A 311 3.44 9.17 7.62
C GLY A 311 4.71 9.57 6.86
N THR A 312 4.80 9.18 5.59
CA THR A 312 5.94 9.51 4.73
C THR A 312 6.02 11.01 4.48
N ARG A 313 7.17 11.59 4.80
CA ARG A 313 7.46 13.01 4.57
C ARG A 313 8.92 13.21 4.17
N LEU A 314 9.18 13.17 2.87
CA LEU A 314 10.49 13.43 2.30
C LEU A 314 10.50 14.85 1.76
N VAL A 315 11.38 15.72 2.29
CA VAL A 315 11.48 17.14 1.93
C VAL A 315 12.71 17.36 1.07
N ILE A 316 12.52 17.82 -0.16
CA ILE A 316 13.58 18.08 -1.14
C ILE A 316 13.61 19.58 -1.39
N GLU A 317 14.62 20.25 -0.85
CA GLU A 317 14.79 21.70 -0.95
C GLU A 317 15.34 22.10 -2.31
N ILE A 318 14.75 23.14 -2.90
CA ILE A 318 15.11 23.65 -4.22
C ILE A 318 16.01 24.88 -4.07
N LYS A 319 17.05 24.97 -4.90
CA LYS A 319 17.90 26.17 -4.99
C LYS A 319 17.11 27.33 -5.57
N THR A 320 17.32 28.51 -5.03
CA THR A 320 16.72 29.76 -5.55
C THR A 320 17.02 29.93 -7.05
N GLY A 321 16.02 30.31 -7.84
CA GLY A 321 16.15 30.52 -9.29
C GLY A 321 15.83 29.32 -10.17
N PHE A 322 15.64 28.12 -9.59
CA PHE A 322 15.20 26.94 -10.35
C PHE A 322 13.68 26.81 -10.33
N ASP A 323 13.11 26.34 -11.45
CA ASP A 323 11.69 26.02 -11.51
C ASP A 323 11.38 24.73 -10.73
N PRO A 324 10.48 24.77 -9.74
CA PRO A 324 10.10 23.59 -8.97
C PRO A 324 9.58 22.43 -9.82
N ASN A 325 8.83 22.72 -10.90
CA ASN A 325 8.30 21.69 -11.78
C ASN A 325 9.42 21.04 -12.61
N ALA A 326 10.38 21.82 -13.10
CA ALA A 326 11.53 21.28 -13.82
C ALA A 326 12.42 20.40 -12.93
N VAL A 327 12.60 20.78 -11.64
CA VAL A 327 13.31 19.95 -10.66
C VAL A 327 12.54 18.66 -10.38
N LEU A 328 11.21 18.73 -10.22
CA LEU A 328 10.37 17.56 -10.00
C LEU A 328 10.39 16.61 -11.20
N ALA A 329 10.34 17.14 -12.44
CA ALA A 329 10.44 16.33 -13.66
C ALA A 329 11.79 15.60 -13.77
N GLN A 330 12.90 16.26 -13.40
CA GLN A 330 14.21 15.60 -13.31
C GLN A 330 14.22 14.49 -12.26
N LEU A 331 13.61 14.72 -11.10
CA LEU A 331 13.51 13.73 -10.02
C LEU A 331 12.73 12.49 -10.50
N PHE A 332 11.60 12.64 -11.17
CA PHE A 332 10.84 11.51 -11.74
C PHE A 332 11.65 10.74 -12.80
N ARG A 333 12.46 11.44 -13.57
CA ARG A 333 13.26 10.81 -14.63
C ARG A 333 14.49 10.05 -14.10
N HIS A 334 15.08 10.50 -12.99
CA HIS A 334 16.40 10.02 -12.53
C HIS A 334 16.39 9.33 -11.17
N THR A 335 15.26 9.30 -10.48
CA THR A 335 15.11 8.68 -9.16
C THR A 335 13.92 7.74 -9.10
N PRO A 336 13.82 6.87 -8.08
CA PRO A 336 12.67 6.01 -7.88
C PRO A 336 11.37 6.73 -7.43
N LEU A 337 11.33 8.08 -7.46
CA LEU A 337 10.06 8.81 -7.29
C LEU A 337 9.07 8.51 -8.42
N GLN A 338 9.55 8.02 -9.56
CA GLN A 338 8.77 7.31 -10.56
C GLN A 338 9.45 5.97 -10.82
N ASP A 339 8.68 4.88 -10.76
CA ASP A 339 9.17 3.54 -11.00
C ASP A 339 8.14 2.72 -11.81
N ASN A 340 8.61 1.72 -12.51
CA ASN A 340 7.77 0.83 -13.31
C ASN A 340 7.54 -0.48 -12.57
N PHE A 341 6.29 -0.87 -12.46
CA PHE A 341 5.90 -2.17 -11.93
C PHE A 341 5.47 -3.09 -13.07
N THR A 342 6.21 -4.16 -13.30
CA THR A 342 5.87 -5.14 -14.33
C THR A 342 5.04 -6.26 -13.73
N MET A 343 3.78 -6.36 -14.12
CA MET A 343 2.89 -7.45 -13.75
C MET A 343 3.21 -8.72 -14.54
N ASN A 344 3.17 -9.85 -13.84
CA ASN A 344 3.22 -11.19 -14.39
C ASN A 344 2.37 -12.11 -13.50
N ASN A 345 1.11 -12.31 -13.85
CA ASN A 345 0.11 -12.95 -13.02
C ASN A 345 0.16 -14.48 -13.18
N VAL A 346 1.18 -15.10 -12.60
CA VAL A 346 1.37 -16.56 -12.62
C VAL A 346 0.99 -17.15 -11.26
N ALA A 347 0.02 -18.06 -11.22
CA ALA A 347 -0.37 -18.81 -10.03
C ALA A 347 -0.66 -20.28 -10.37
N LEU A 348 -0.85 -21.09 -9.35
CA LEU A 348 -1.22 -22.50 -9.51
C LEU A 348 -2.74 -22.63 -9.63
N VAL A 349 -3.21 -23.20 -10.72
CA VAL A 349 -4.59 -23.62 -10.95
C VAL A 349 -4.58 -25.14 -11.13
N ASP A 350 -5.30 -25.85 -10.28
CA ASP A 350 -5.32 -27.35 -10.26
C ASP A 350 -3.92 -27.96 -10.27
N GLY A 351 -3.01 -27.36 -9.49
CA GLY A 351 -1.63 -27.79 -9.40
C GLY A 351 -0.78 -27.51 -10.65
N ARG A 352 -1.18 -26.62 -11.56
CA ARG A 352 -0.41 -26.24 -12.75
C ARG A 352 -0.15 -24.73 -12.79
N PRO A 353 1.07 -24.29 -13.13
CA PRO A 353 1.34 -22.87 -13.32
C PRO A 353 0.52 -22.34 -14.51
N HIS A 354 -0.23 -21.28 -14.28
CA HIS A 354 -1.02 -20.62 -15.30
C HIS A 354 -0.89 -19.11 -15.22
N THR A 355 -0.77 -18.44 -16.38
CA THR A 355 -0.75 -16.98 -16.46
C THR A 355 -2.17 -16.50 -16.73
N MET A 356 -2.74 -15.68 -15.84
CA MET A 356 -4.16 -15.36 -15.84
C MET A 356 -4.42 -13.87 -16.00
N GLY A 357 -5.44 -13.53 -16.78
CA GLY A 357 -6.07 -12.23 -16.79
C GLY A 357 -7.00 -12.01 -15.59
N LEU A 358 -7.55 -10.80 -15.48
CA LEU A 358 -8.43 -10.43 -14.37
C LEU A 358 -9.68 -11.31 -14.28
N LYS A 359 -10.37 -11.53 -15.40
CA LYS A 359 -11.61 -12.34 -15.44
C LYS A 359 -11.36 -13.77 -14.97
N GLU A 360 -10.27 -14.37 -15.38
CA GLU A 360 -9.92 -15.75 -15.02
C GLU A 360 -9.56 -15.86 -13.53
N MET A 361 -8.79 -14.92 -12.97
CA MET A 361 -8.49 -14.88 -11.54
C MET A 361 -9.77 -14.75 -10.68
N LEU A 362 -10.70 -13.90 -11.11
CA LEU A 362 -12.01 -13.78 -10.44
C LEU A 362 -12.79 -15.08 -10.52
N GLN A 363 -12.84 -15.72 -11.69
CA GLN A 363 -13.59 -16.97 -11.91
C GLN A 363 -13.08 -18.11 -11.02
N VAL A 364 -11.74 -18.30 -10.95
CA VAL A 364 -11.12 -19.33 -10.11
C VAL A 364 -11.50 -19.16 -8.64
N TRP A 365 -11.46 -17.90 -8.15
CA TRP A 365 -11.85 -17.63 -6.76
C TRP A 365 -13.36 -17.82 -6.53
N ILE A 366 -14.22 -17.36 -7.43
CA ILE A 366 -15.68 -17.55 -7.34
C ILE A 366 -16.02 -19.04 -7.28
N ASP A 367 -15.43 -19.85 -8.15
CA ASP A 367 -15.70 -21.29 -8.20
C ASP A 367 -15.20 -21.98 -6.93
N HIS A 368 -14.05 -21.57 -6.40
CA HIS A 368 -13.59 -22.03 -5.10
C HIS A 368 -14.58 -21.68 -3.97
N ARG A 369 -15.11 -20.47 -3.93
CA ARG A 369 -16.12 -20.06 -2.93
C ARG A 369 -17.40 -20.89 -3.05
N ARG A 370 -17.86 -21.17 -4.27
CA ARG A 370 -19.01 -22.05 -4.49
C ARG A 370 -18.78 -23.45 -3.92
N ILE A 371 -17.60 -24.02 -4.12
CA ILE A 371 -17.21 -25.32 -3.56
C ILE A 371 -17.21 -25.28 -2.04
N VAL A 372 -16.59 -24.27 -1.45
CA VAL A 372 -16.51 -24.09 0.02
C VAL A 372 -17.91 -23.99 0.64
N VAL A 373 -18.78 -23.14 0.11
CA VAL A 373 -20.15 -22.95 0.63
C VAL A 373 -20.99 -24.22 0.46
N ARG A 374 -20.85 -24.92 -0.65
CA ARG A 374 -21.52 -26.21 -0.89
C ARG A 374 -21.10 -27.26 0.13
N ARG A 375 -19.78 -27.51 0.27
CA ARG A 375 -19.24 -28.52 1.21
C ARG A 375 -19.60 -28.18 2.66
N ARG A 376 -19.51 -26.92 3.05
CA ARG A 376 -19.97 -26.48 4.36
C ARG A 376 -21.46 -26.73 4.59
N SER A 377 -22.30 -26.43 3.61
CA SER A 377 -23.75 -26.67 3.69
C SER A 377 -24.07 -28.16 3.81
N GLU A 378 -23.37 -29.02 3.07
CA GLU A 378 -23.47 -30.47 3.17
C GLU A 378 -23.04 -30.97 4.56
N PHE A 379 -21.93 -30.46 5.09
CA PHE A 379 -21.44 -30.78 6.43
C PHE A 379 -22.46 -30.38 7.51
N ARG A 380 -22.93 -29.10 7.47
CA ARG A 380 -23.92 -28.58 8.42
C ARG A 380 -25.24 -29.35 8.35
N ARG A 381 -25.71 -29.69 7.14
CA ARG A 381 -26.90 -30.52 6.93
C ARG A 381 -26.71 -31.91 7.54
N ARG A 382 -25.62 -32.59 7.28
CA ARG A 382 -25.28 -33.90 7.86
C ARG A 382 -25.28 -33.82 9.39
N LYS A 383 -24.64 -32.84 9.97
CA LYS A 383 -24.60 -32.62 11.43
C LYS A 383 -25.98 -32.30 12.02
N ALA A 384 -26.80 -31.53 11.33
CA ALA A 384 -28.15 -31.24 11.75
C ALA A 384 -29.06 -32.49 11.69
N LEU A 385 -28.94 -33.30 10.64
CA LEU A 385 -29.64 -34.57 10.53
C LEU A 385 -29.21 -35.56 11.62
N GLU A 386 -27.91 -35.75 11.84
CA GLU A 386 -27.38 -36.58 12.93
C GLU A 386 -27.97 -36.14 14.29
N ARG A 387 -27.99 -34.82 14.55
CA ARG A 387 -28.53 -34.28 15.80
C ARG A 387 -30.06 -34.42 15.90
N LEU A 388 -30.79 -34.14 14.81
CA LEU A 388 -32.25 -34.31 14.74
C LEU A 388 -32.66 -35.74 15.05
N HIS A 389 -31.97 -36.73 14.46
CA HIS A 389 -32.18 -38.12 14.71
C HIS A 389 -32.06 -38.52 16.19
N LEU A 390 -31.06 -37.99 16.90
CA LEU A 390 -30.90 -38.21 18.33
C LEU A 390 -31.97 -37.49 19.16
N VAL A 391 -32.39 -36.28 18.77
CA VAL A 391 -33.47 -35.53 19.46
C VAL A 391 -34.82 -36.23 19.29
N GLU A 392 -35.11 -36.77 18.11
CA GLU A 392 -36.33 -37.53 17.87
C GLU A 392 -36.38 -38.81 18.73
N GLY A 393 -35.25 -39.54 18.87
CA GLY A 393 -35.15 -40.66 19.78
C GLY A 393 -35.34 -40.29 21.26
N LEU A 394 -34.79 -39.14 21.67
CA LEU A 394 -35.02 -38.64 23.03
C LEU A 394 -36.49 -38.28 23.29
N LEU A 395 -37.15 -37.65 22.33
CA LEU A 395 -38.57 -37.32 22.44
C LEU A 395 -39.43 -38.56 22.58
N LEU A 396 -39.13 -39.64 21.87
CA LEU A 396 -39.80 -40.94 22.02
C LEU A 396 -39.57 -41.50 23.42
N ALA A 397 -38.34 -41.52 23.93
CA ALA A 397 -38.01 -42.00 25.28
C ALA A 397 -38.66 -41.16 26.37
N MET A 398 -38.88 -39.87 26.18
CA MET A 398 -39.52 -38.98 27.15
C MET A 398 -41.02 -39.09 27.22
N ILE A 399 -41.67 -39.83 26.31
CA ILE A 399 -43.11 -40.14 26.41
C ILE A 399 -43.39 -40.95 27.67
N ASP A 400 -42.51 -41.92 27.99
CA ASP A 400 -42.56 -42.68 29.22
C ASP A 400 -41.16 -42.89 29.79
N ILE A 401 -40.65 -41.87 30.50
CA ILE A 401 -39.31 -41.86 31.09
C ILE A 401 -39.16 -42.87 32.21
N ASP A 402 -40.27 -43.19 32.93
CA ASP A 402 -40.23 -44.14 34.03
C ASP A 402 -40.05 -45.56 33.49
N GLU A 403 -40.68 -45.88 32.36
CA GLU A 403 -40.48 -47.16 31.67
C GLU A 403 -39.06 -47.28 31.12
N VAL A 404 -38.47 -46.22 30.58
CA VAL A 404 -37.05 -46.20 30.15
C VAL A 404 -36.12 -46.52 31.33
N ILE A 405 -36.33 -45.89 32.47
CA ILE A 405 -35.54 -46.12 33.69
C ILE A 405 -35.76 -47.59 34.16
N GLN A 406 -36.96 -48.09 34.13
CA GLN A 406 -37.25 -49.46 34.51
C GLN A 406 -36.60 -50.49 33.60
N VAL A 407 -36.64 -50.30 32.27
CA VAL A 407 -35.98 -51.17 31.29
C VAL A 407 -34.46 -51.19 31.56
N ILE A 408 -33.83 -50.05 31.78
CA ILE A 408 -32.39 -49.99 32.07
C ILE A 408 -32.06 -50.73 33.38
N ARG A 409 -32.80 -50.48 34.46
CA ARG A 409 -32.53 -51.06 35.77
C ARG A 409 -32.80 -52.54 35.88
N THR A 410 -33.69 -53.10 35.06
CA THR A 410 -34.08 -54.52 35.08
C THR A 410 -33.39 -55.35 34.01
N SER A 411 -32.46 -54.78 33.25
CA SER A 411 -31.65 -55.48 32.28
C SER A 411 -30.36 -56.00 32.92
N ASP A 412 -29.89 -57.14 32.47
CA ASP A 412 -28.72 -57.82 33.05
C ASP A 412 -27.40 -57.10 32.70
N ASP A 413 -27.34 -56.50 31.50
CA ASP A 413 -26.20 -55.76 31.04
C ASP A 413 -26.63 -54.62 30.08
N ALA A 414 -25.67 -53.82 29.57
CA ALA A 414 -25.90 -52.69 28.71
C ALA A 414 -26.47 -53.13 27.32
N ASP A 415 -26.04 -54.26 26.79
CA ASP A 415 -26.49 -54.78 25.48
C ASP A 415 -27.93 -55.29 25.56
N ALA A 416 -28.30 -55.98 26.69
CA ALA A 416 -29.66 -56.35 26.97
C ALA A 416 -30.59 -55.16 27.17
N ALA A 417 -30.11 -54.11 27.88
CA ALA A 417 -30.85 -52.86 28.04
C ALA A 417 -31.07 -52.14 26.68
N LYS A 418 -30.04 -52.09 25.83
CA LYS A 418 -30.11 -51.54 24.48
C LYS A 418 -31.15 -52.24 23.63
N SER A 419 -31.09 -53.58 23.56
CA SER A 419 -32.01 -54.41 22.77
C SER A 419 -33.46 -54.21 23.21
N ARG A 420 -33.69 -54.09 24.52
CA ARG A 420 -35.04 -53.86 25.08
C ARG A 420 -35.56 -52.45 24.80
N LEU A 421 -34.68 -51.42 24.91
CA LEU A 421 -35.04 -50.04 24.55
C LEU A 421 -35.46 -49.93 23.07
N ILE A 422 -34.70 -50.57 22.19
CA ILE A 422 -35.04 -50.66 20.75
C ILE A 422 -36.46 -51.30 20.55
N ALA A 423 -36.69 -52.40 21.20
CA ALA A 423 -37.95 -53.15 21.03
C ALA A 423 -39.17 -52.44 21.64
N VAL A 424 -39.03 -51.75 22.77
CA VAL A 424 -40.12 -51.12 23.50
C VAL A 424 -40.49 -49.75 22.96
N PHE A 425 -39.49 -48.96 22.55
CA PHE A 425 -39.67 -47.56 22.13
C PHE A 425 -39.51 -47.33 20.63
N ASP A 426 -39.36 -48.40 19.83
CA ASP A 426 -39.14 -48.33 18.37
C ASP A 426 -37.94 -47.45 18.02
N LEU A 427 -36.88 -47.56 18.82
CA LEU A 427 -35.62 -46.83 18.63
C LEU A 427 -34.69 -47.62 17.73
N ASP A 428 -33.75 -46.93 17.08
CA ASP A 428 -32.65 -47.62 16.44
C ASP A 428 -31.44 -47.79 17.35
N ASP A 429 -30.38 -48.44 16.84
CA ASP A 429 -29.17 -48.75 17.57
C ASP A 429 -28.42 -47.48 18.09
N VAL A 430 -28.39 -46.43 17.28
CA VAL A 430 -27.69 -45.17 17.60
C VAL A 430 -28.49 -44.38 18.64
N GLN A 431 -29.79 -44.33 18.52
CA GLN A 431 -30.68 -43.65 19.49
C GLN A 431 -30.66 -44.34 20.85
N ALA A 432 -30.78 -45.68 20.88
CA ALA A 432 -30.74 -46.47 22.11
C ALA A 432 -29.39 -46.35 22.82
N GLN A 433 -28.29 -46.40 22.07
CA GLN A 433 -26.95 -46.20 22.62
C GLN A 433 -26.80 -44.80 23.23
N TYR A 434 -27.26 -43.77 22.50
CA TYR A 434 -27.19 -42.36 22.98
C TYR A 434 -27.96 -42.17 24.29
N ILE A 435 -29.15 -42.80 24.44
CA ILE A 435 -29.96 -42.76 25.66
C ILE A 435 -29.24 -43.44 26.82
N LEU A 436 -28.59 -44.57 26.60
CA LEU A 436 -27.81 -45.31 27.62
C LEU A 436 -26.60 -44.51 28.10
N ASP A 437 -25.95 -43.80 27.19
CA ASP A 437 -24.76 -42.99 27.53
C ASP A 437 -25.12 -41.67 28.21
N LEU A 438 -26.42 -41.31 28.29
CA LEU A 438 -26.85 -40.08 28.95
C LEU A 438 -26.71 -40.20 30.47
N ARG A 439 -26.10 -39.14 31.05
CA ARG A 439 -26.07 -39.00 32.51
C ARG A 439 -27.50 -38.75 33.03
N LEU A 440 -27.94 -39.51 34.03
CA LEU A 440 -29.26 -39.36 34.67
C LEU A 440 -29.61 -37.90 35.03
N ARG A 441 -28.65 -37.10 35.43
CA ARG A 441 -28.82 -35.66 35.71
C ARG A 441 -29.26 -34.85 34.47
N ARG A 442 -28.98 -35.29 33.26
CA ARG A 442 -29.44 -34.63 32.03
C ARG A 442 -30.91 -34.99 31.73
N LEU A 443 -31.30 -36.20 31.93
CA LEU A 443 -32.70 -36.62 31.75
C LEU A 443 -33.68 -35.83 32.67
N THR A 444 -33.28 -35.52 33.90
CA THR A 444 -34.13 -34.75 34.86
C THR A 444 -34.15 -33.27 34.58
N ARG A 445 -33.25 -32.71 33.78
CA ARG A 445 -33.15 -31.26 33.47
C ARG A 445 -33.63 -30.90 32.07
N MET A 446 -33.76 -31.84 31.14
CA MET A 446 -34.29 -31.57 29.81
C MET A 446 -35.81 -31.49 29.90
N SER A 447 -36.37 -30.34 29.52
CA SER A 447 -37.83 -30.26 29.36
C SER A 447 -38.18 -30.76 27.95
N ARG A 448 -39.31 -31.45 27.84
CA ARG A 448 -39.88 -31.87 26.54
C ARG A 448 -40.04 -30.67 25.61
N ILE A 449 -40.45 -29.51 26.15
CA ILE A 449 -40.64 -28.28 25.38
C ILE A 449 -39.32 -27.81 24.74
N GLU A 450 -38.19 -27.92 25.44
CA GLU A 450 -36.87 -27.55 24.90
C GLU A 450 -36.45 -28.49 23.76
N LEU A 451 -36.67 -29.78 23.89
CA LEU A 451 -36.37 -30.76 22.84
C LEU A 451 -37.29 -30.60 21.61
N GLU A 452 -38.58 -30.31 21.82
CA GLU A 452 -39.50 -30.00 20.73
C GLU A 452 -39.09 -28.74 19.99
N ALA A 453 -38.65 -27.71 20.71
CA ALA A 453 -38.13 -26.47 20.13
C ALA A 453 -36.80 -26.72 19.36
N GLU A 454 -35.86 -27.51 19.93
CA GLU A 454 -34.62 -27.91 19.24
C GLU A 454 -34.91 -28.71 17.96
N ARG A 455 -35.87 -29.68 18.01
CA ARG A 455 -36.30 -30.43 16.82
C ARG A 455 -36.78 -29.50 15.71
N ASP A 456 -37.67 -28.56 16.06
CA ASP A 456 -38.30 -27.68 15.08
C ASP A 456 -37.27 -26.67 14.51
N ASP A 457 -36.30 -26.26 15.29
CA ASP A 457 -35.16 -25.43 14.83
C ASP A 457 -34.25 -26.21 13.88
N LEU A 458 -33.90 -27.44 14.22
CA LEU A 458 -33.12 -28.33 13.35
C LEU A 458 -33.82 -28.60 12.02
N LYS A 459 -35.15 -28.87 12.03
CA LYS A 459 -35.93 -29.06 10.80
C LYS A 459 -35.88 -27.81 9.90
N ARG A 460 -36.09 -26.61 10.45
CA ARG A 460 -36.02 -25.38 9.70
C ARG A 460 -34.62 -25.17 9.10
N ARG A 461 -33.57 -25.46 9.87
CA ARG A 461 -32.18 -25.35 9.41
C ARG A 461 -31.86 -26.37 8.30
N ILE A 462 -32.36 -27.58 8.42
CA ILE A 462 -32.21 -28.62 7.38
C ILE A 462 -32.89 -28.18 6.08
N GLU A 463 -34.14 -27.70 6.15
CA GLU A 463 -34.89 -27.18 5.00
C GLU A 463 -34.17 -26.01 4.31
N GLU A 464 -33.57 -25.10 5.09
CA GLU A 464 -32.78 -24.02 4.56
C GLU A 464 -31.53 -24.52 3.82
N LEU A 465 -30.76 -25.44 4.43
CA LEU A 465 -29.57 -26.02 3.84
C LEU A 465 -29.89 -26.84 2.58
N GLU A 466 -31.02 -27.59 2.57
CA GLU A 466 -31.48 -28.33 1.41
C GLU A 466 -31.86 -27.39 0.25
N ARG A 467 -32.48 -26.24 0.53
CA ARG A 467 -32.79 -25.23 -0.47
C ARG A 467 -31.51 -24.66 -1.09
N ILE A 468 -30.48 -24.34 -0.27
CA ILE A 468 -29.18 -23.88 -0.76
C ILE A 468 -28.51 -24.92 -1.66
N LEU A 469 -28.55 -26.20 -1.25
CA LEU A 469 -27.89 -27.29 -1.98
C LEU A 469 -28.63 -27.67 -3.28
N ALA A 470 -29.94 -27.47 -3.33
CA ALA A 470 -30.77 -27.81 -4.49
C ALA A 470 -30.72 -26.75 -5.61
N SER A 471 -30.31 -25.51 -5.32
CA SER A 471 -30.35 -24.43 -6.27
C SER A 471 -29.00 -23.73 -6.40
N ALA A 472 -28.43 -23.68 -7.61
CA ALA A 472 -27.21 -22.90 -7.89
C ALA A 472 -27.42 -21.41 -7.59
N GLN A 473 -28.62 -20.89 -7.84
CA GLN A 473 -28.95 -19.49 -7.57
C GLN A 473 -28.97 -19.19 -6.07
N GLU A 474 -29.52 -20.07 -5.23
CA GLU A 474 -29.49 -19.89 -3.78
C GLU A 474 -28.07 -20.02 -3.22
N LEU A 475 -27.26 -20.94 -3.77
CA LEU A 475 -25.85 -21.06 -3.44
C LEU A 475 -25.10 -19.77 -3.77
N ASP A 476 -25.27 -19.23 -4.97
CA ASP A 476 -24.65 -17.98 -5.42
C ASP A 476 -25.09 -16.79 -4.55
N ARG A 477 -26.35 -16.76 -4.10
CA ARG A 477 -26.84 -15.74 -3.18
C ARG A 477 -26.08 -15.76 -1.85
N VAL A 478 -25.86 -16.95 -1.27
CA VAL A 478 -25.07 -17.10 -0.03
C VAL A 478 -23.64 -16.63 -0.25
N VAL A 479 -23.02 -16.97 -1.38
CA VAL A 479 -21.66 -16.51 -1.72
C VAL A 479 -21.61 -15.00 -1.82
N VAL A 480 -22.60 -14.36 -2.46
CA VAL A 480 -22.68 -12.90 -2.58
C VAL A 480 -22.87 -12.23 -1.21
N ASP A 481 -23.77 -12.76 -0.36
CA ASP A 481 -24.00 -12.22 0.99
C ASP A 481 -22.71 -12.27 1.82
N GLU A 482 -21.91 -13.34 1.72
CA GLU A 482 -20.62 -13.46 2.40
C GLU A 482 -19.55 -12.51 1.84
N MET A 483 -19.54 -12.27 0.53
CA MET A 483 -18.70 -11.27 -0.11
C MET A 483 -19.02 -9.87 0.42
N ASP A 484 -20.30 -9.51 0.54
CA ASP A 484 -20.74 -8.23 1.06
C ASP A 484 -20.35 -8.06 2.55
N GLN A 485 -20.49 -9.13 3.33
CA GLN A 485 -20.03 -9.14 4.72
C GLN A 485 -18.51 -8.93 4.82
N ALA A 486 -17.72 -9.59 3.99
CA ALA A 486 -16.27 -9.42 3.98
C ALA A 486 -15.86 -7.98 3.62
N VAL A 487 -16.57 -7.33 2.68
CA VAL A 487 -16.33 -5.91 2.35
C VAL A 487 -16.73 -5.00 3.51
N ALA A 488 -17.86 -5.27 4.15
CA ALA A 488 -18.32 -4.46 5.29
C ALA A 488 -17.35 -4.55 6.49
N GLU A 489 -16.72 -5.70 6.69
CA GLU A 489 -15.83 -5.95 7.83
C GLU A 489 -14.37 -5.52 7.53
N TYR A 490 -13.85 -5.77 6.32
CA TYR A 490 -12.43 -5.59 5.97
C TYR A 490 -12.19 -4.52 4.90
N GLY A 491 -13.23 -4.00 4.27
CA GLY A 491 -13.11 -3.02 3.19
C GLY A 491 -12.51 -1.71 3.67
N THR A 492 -11.67 -1.11 2.84
CA THR A 492 -11.08 0.21 3.07
C THR A 492 -11.11 1.01 1.77
N PRO A 493 -11.19 2.35 1.83
CA PRO A 493 -11.16 3.18 0.63
C PRO A 493 -9.92 2.94 -0.24
N ARG A 494 -10.02 3.25 -1.53
CA ARG A 494 -8.90 3.25 -2.46
C ARG A 494 -7.83 4.27 -2.00
N ARG A 495 -6.58 3.89 -2.12
CA ARG A 495 -5.42 4.73 -1.75
C ARG A 495 -4.74 5.31 -2.99
N THR A 496 -4.61 4.50 -4.05
CA THR A 496 -3.87 4.86 -5.27
C THR A 496 -4.73 5.69 -6.20
N VAL A 497 -4.20 6.81 -6.67
CA VAL A 497 -4.81 7.63 -7.72
C VAL A 497 -4.51 7.04 -9.09
N LEU A 498 -5.53 6.93 -9.94
CA LEU A 498 -5.38 6.48 -11.31
C LEU A 498 -5.59 7.66 -12.26
N LEU A 499 -4.65 7.87 -13.17
CA LEU A 499 -4.74 8.85 -14.23
C LEU A 499 -4.68 8.14 -15.58
N ASP A 500 -5.68 8.38 -16.44
CA ASP A 500 -5.67 7.92 -17.82
C ASP A 500 -5.01 8.95 -18.70
N GLU A 501 -4.20 8.51 -19.65
CA GLU A 501 -3.47 9.36 -20.57
C GLU A 501 -4.15 9.33 -21.94
N ALA A 502 -4.68 10.48 -22.35
CA ALA A 502 -5.26 10.65 -23.68
C ALA A 502 -4.17 10.73 -24.76
N GLU A 503 -4.54 10.58 -26.02
CA GLU A 503 -3.60 10.65 -27.18
C GLU A 503 -2.84 11.99 -27.27
N ASP A 504 -3.40 13.06 -26.73
CA ASP A 504 -2.80 14.40 -26.67
C ASP A 504 -1.90 14.61 -25.44
N GLY A 505 -1.69 13.56 -24.62
CA GLY A 505 -0.92 13.60 -23.37
C GLY A 505 -1.68 14.18 -22.17
N THR A 506 -2.98 14.51 -22.33
CA THR A 506 -3.80 15.00 -21.22
C THR A 506 -4.10 13.87 -20.24
N LEU A 507 -3.84 14.13 -18.95
CA LEU A 507 -4.10 13.16 -17.87
C LEU A 507 -5.46 13.43 -17.23
N THR A 508 -6.34 12.44 -17.26
CA THR A 508 -7.69 12.50 -16.68
C THR A 508 -7.85 11.49 -15.53
N PRO A 509 -8.49 11.90 -14.42
CA PRO A 509 -8.75 10.99 -13.31
C PRO A 509 -9.68 9.85 -13.69
N VAL A 510 -9.36 8.65 -13.18
CA VAL A 510 -10.22 7.47 -13.31
C VAL A 510 -10.75 7.09 -11.94
N THR A 511 -12.07 7.00 -11.81
CA THR A 511 -12.75 6.59 -10.58
C THR A 511 -13.47 5.26 -10.78
N PRO A 512 -13.51 4.37 -9.78
CA PRO A 512 -14.32 3.17 -9.82
C PRO A 512 -15.81 3.51 -9.90
N HIS A 513 -16.60 2.61 -10.45
CA HIS A 513 -18.05 2.77 -10.51
C HIS A 513 -18.66 2.81 -9.09
N GLY A 514 -19.28 3.94 -8.75
CA GLY A 514 -19.99 4.14 -7.47
C GLY A 514 -19.17 4.75 -6.33
N ASP A 515 -17.92 5.16 -6.54
CA ASP A 515 -17.10 5.85 -5.53
C ASP A 515 -16.78 7.30 -5.94
N ASP A 516 -17.58 8.23 -5.45
CA ASP A 516 -17.39 9.68 -5.68
C ASP A 516 -16.31 10.30 -4.75
N SER A 517 -15.84 9.58 -3.72
CA SER A 517 -14.92 10.11 -2.70
C SER A 517 -13.48 10.30 -3.19
N VAL A 518 -13.09 9.57 -4.23
CA VAL A 518 -11.72 9.61 -4.82
C VAL A 518 -11.51 10.86 -5.69
N ASN A 519 -12.57 11.55 -6.07
CA ASN A 519 -12.56 12.58 -7.13
C ASN A 519 -11.67 13.80 -6.81
N ALA A 520 -11.61 14.27 -5.55
CA ALA A 520 -10.87 15.49 -5.19
C ALA A 520 -9.33 15.31 -5.23
N ALA A 521 -8.82 14.18 -4.73
CA ALA A 521 -7.37 13.89 -4.77
C ALA A 521 -6.91 13.61 -6.20
N ALA A 522 -7.72 12.87 -6.97
CA ALA A 522 -7.45 12.57 -8.37
C ALA A 522 -7.47 13.82 -9.25
N MET A 523 -8.41 14.74 -9.02
CA MET A 523 -8.45 16.05 -9.70
C MET A 523 -7.22 16.90 -9.39
N LYS A 524 -6.81 16.94 -8.12
CA LYS A 524 -5.59 17.64 -7.71
C LYS A 524 -4.32 17.04 -8.34
N ALA A 525 -4.24 15.72 -8.40
CA ALA A 525 -3.12 15.01 -9.02
C ALA A 525 -3.07 15.24 -10.55
N ALA A 526 -4.23 15.22 -11.24
CA ALA A 526 -4.30 15.51 -12.67
C ALA A 526 -3.89 16.96 -12.98
N ALA A 527 -4.32 17.93 -12.18
CA ALA A 527 -3.92 19.33 -12.34
C ALA A 527 -2.40 19.53 -12.12
N ALA A 528 -1.82 18.84 -11.13
CA ALA A 528 -0.38 18.86 -10.91
C ALA A 528 0.40 18.20 -12.07
N ALA A 529 -0.11 17.11 -12.60
CA ALA A 529 0.51 16.40 -13.71
C ALA A 529 0.45 17.20 -15.03
N ALA A 530 -0.63 17.95 -15.29
CA ALA A 530 -0.74 18.86 -16.44
C ALA A 530 0.32 19.97 -16.41
N THR A 531 0.67 20.48 -15.23
CA THR A 531 1.71 21.48 -15.06
C THR A 531 3.12 20.91 -15.30
N LEU A 532 3.30 19.61 -15.07
CA LEU A 532 4.57 18.91 -15.28
C LEU A 532 4.90 18.62 -16.74
N SER A 533 3.90 18.51 -17.63
CA SER A 533 4.15 18.16 -19.03
C SER A 533 4.99 19.20 -19.77
N SER A 534 4.82 20.50 -19.48
CA SER A 534 5.68 21.54 -20.00
C SER A 534 7.11 21.47 -19.45
N ALA A 535 7.26 21.19 -18.16
CA ALA A 535 8.57 21.06 -17.50
C ALA A 535 9.33 19.80 -17.96
N GLU A 536 8.67 18.75 -18.37
CA GLU A 536 9.30 17.54 -18.97
C GLU A 536 9.97 17.89 -20.32
N ALA A 537 9.40 18.82 -21.09
CA ALA A 537 10.01 19.34 -22.32
C ALA A 537 11.31 20.12 -22.01
N ASP A 538 11.32 20.93 -20.95
CA ASP A 538 12.50 21.70 -20.53
C ASP A 538 13.61 20.77 -20.04
N VAL A 539 13.29 19.70 -19.30
CA VAL A 539 14.24 18.66 -18.89
C VAL A 539 14.81 17.91 -20.09
N ALA A 540 13.98 17.66 -21.11
CA ALA A 540 14.46 17.03 -22.35
C ALA A 540 15.40 17.96 -23.13
N ALA A 541 15.11 19.26 -23.20
CA ALA A 541 15.97 20.28 -23.81
C ALA A 541 17.30 20.42 -23.07
N ALA A 542 17.27 20.44 -21.72
CA ALA A 542 18.48 20.46 -20.91
C ALA A 542 19.35 19.21 -21.09
N ALA A 543 18.74 18.04 -21.23
CA ALA A 543 19.47 16.79 -21.50
C ALA A 543 20.11 16.78 -22.89
N ALA A 544 19.43 17.36 -23.90
CA ALA A 544 19.98 17.53 -25.24
C ALA A 544 21.14 18.51 -25.29
N ALA A 545 21.04 19.66 -24.60
CA ALA A 545 22.11 20.63 -24.47
C ALA A 545 23.35 20.05 -23.80
N ARG A 546 23.22 19.26 -22.73
CA ARG A 546 24.36 18.55 -22.10
C ARG A 546 25.03 17.55 -23.04
N LYS A 547 24.24 16.83 -23.82
CA LYS A 547 24.80 15.91 -24.82
C LYS A 547 25.59 16.64 -25.92
N ALA A 548 25.24 17.90 -26.19
CA ALA A 548 25.96 18.79 -27.11
C ALA A 548 27.18 19.48 -26.46
N GLY A 549 27.42 19.33 -25.16
CA GLY A 549 28.52 19.97 -24.41
C GLY A 549 28.19 21.40 -23.94
N GLU A 550 26.96 21.80 -23.95
CA GLU A 550 26.47 23.14 -23.58
C GLU A 550 25.90 23.15 -22.15
N ASP A 551 26.76 22.96 -21.14
CA ASP A 551 26.33 22.87 -19.73
C ASP A 551 25.60 24.13 -19.25
N ALA A 552 25.99 25.32 -19.68
CA ALA A 552 25.35 26.58 -19.30
C ALA A 552 23.91 26.69 -19.85
N ALA A 553 23.69 26.25 -21.10
CA ALA A 553 22.37 26.21 -21.71
C ALA A 553 21.46 25.16 -21.04
N ALA A 554 22.03 24.04 -20.65
CA ALA A 554 21.32 22.99 -19.92
C ALA A 554 20.83 23.48 -18.54
N VAL A 555 21.63 24.25 -17.82
CA VAL A 555 21.25 24.84 -16.53
C VAL A 555 20.21 25.95 -16.74
N ALA A 556 20.37 26.78 -17.77
CA ALA A 556 19.45 27.87 -18.08
C ALA A 556 18.02 27.37 -18.40
N ALA A 557 17.88 26.25 -19.08
CA ALA A 557 16.58 25.63 -19.40
C ALA A 557 15.82 25.12 -18.16
N LEU A 558 16.49 24.93 -17.04
CA LEU A 558 15.89 24.46 -15.77
C LEU A 558 15.60 25.61 -14.80
N GLN A 559 15.98 26.81 -15.16
CA GLN A 559 15.75 28.00 -14.34
C GLN A 559 14.44 28.69 -14.77
N ILE A 560 13.85 29.41 -13.82
CA ILE A 560 12.71 30.30 -14.10
C ILE A 560 13.08 31.26 -15.22
N ASP A 561 12.18 31.49 -16.15
CA ASP A 561 12.40 32.41 -17.27
C ASP A 561 12.83 33.80 -16.82
N ASP A 562 13.81 34.36 -17.52
CA ASP A 562 14.35 35.70 -17.21
C ASP A 562 13.54 36.78 -17.91
N GLU A 563 12.38 37.10 -17.33
CA GLU A 563 11.44 38.09 -17.89
C GLU A 563 11.67 39.48 -17.32
N PRO A 564 11.46 40.53 -18.11
CA PRO A 564 11.47 41.90 -17.60
C PRO A 564 10.42 42.09 -16.48
N CYS A 565 10.81 42.71 -15.40
CA CYS A 565 9.89 43.03 -14.31
C CYS A 565 10.31 44.35 -13.60
N THR A 566 9.46 44.82 -12.71
CA THR A 566 9.69 46.02 -11.92
C THR A 566 9.56 45.69 -10.44
N VAL A 567 10.56 46.04 -9.66
CA VAL A 567 10.51 45.91 -8.20
C VAL A 567 9.98 47.20 -7.60
N MET A 568 9.07 47.09 -6.64
CA MET A 568 8.42 48.19 -5.93
C MET A 568 8.47 47.96 -4.42
N LEU A 569 8.95 48.94 -3.67
CA LEU A 569 8.91 49.03 -2.23
C LEU A 569 7.94 50.13 -1.81
N GLY A 570 6.90 49.79 -1.05
CA GLY A 570 5.94 50.74 -0.49
C GLY A 570 6.41 51.38 0.80
N ALA A 571 5.86 52.56 1.11
CA ALA A 571 6.12 53.28 2.36
C ALA A 571 5.65 52.49 3.62
N SER A 572 4.80 51.50 3.45
CA SER A 572 4.38 50.56 4.49
C SER A 572 5.45 49.48 4.81
N GLY A 573 6.58 49.48 4.08
CA GLY A 573 7.63 48.45 4.19
C GLY A 573 7.30 47.17 3.41
N THR A 574 6.27 47.15 2.60
CA THR A 574 5.89 46.03 1.77
C THR A 574 6.61 46.07 0.42
N ILE A 575 7.18 44.95 -0.03
CA ILE A 575 7.93 44.84 -1.27
C ILE A 575 7.31 43.74 -2.17
N ALA A 576 7.26 44.01 -3.49
CA ALA A 576 6.78 43.10 -4.51
C ALA A 576 7.42 43.36 -5.86
N ARG A 577 7.23 42.47 -6.83
CA ARG A 577 7.54 42.66 -8.24
C ARG A 577 6.28 42.69 -9.09
N SER A 578 6.30 43.41 -10.18
CA SER A 578 5.23 43.45 -11.19
C SER A 578 5.73 42.97 -12.52
N THR A 579 4.82 42.39 -13.34
CA THR A 579 5.08 42.20 -14.77
C THR A 579 4.96 43.50 -15.54
N PRO A 580 5.52 43.64 -16.76
CA PRO A 580 5.35 44.83 -17.59
C PRO A 580 3.85 45.18 -17.80
N ALA A 581 2.99 44.20 -18.05
CA ALA A 581 1.56 44.44 -18.21
C ALA A 581 0.89 44.98 -16.93
N ALA A 582 1.32 44.54 -15.75
CA ALA A 582 0.81 45.06 -14.49
C ALA A 582 1.28 46.49 -14.22
N LEU A 583 2.52 46.81 -14.61
CA LEU A 583 3.03 48.17 -14.51
C LEU A 583 2.33 49.13 -15.44
N ASP A 584 2.11 48.75 -16.72
CA ASP A 584 1.36 49.52 -17.71
C ASP A 584 -0.06 49.82 -17.26
N ALA A 585 -0.72 48.83 -16.67
CA ALA A 585 -2.06 49.00 -16.10
C ALA A 585 -2.07 49.95 -14.90
N TRP A 586 -1.00 49.95 -14.10
CA TRP A 586 -0.84 50.86 -12.97
C TRP A 586 -0.50 52.28 -13.40
N GLU A 587 0.36 52.48 -14.41
CA GLU A 587 0.71 53.77 -14.99
C GLU A 587 -0.44 54.44 -15.74
N SER A 588 -1.31 53.61 -16.36
CA SER A 588 -2.47 54.11 -17.13
C SER A 588 -3.71 54.43 -16.30
N ARG A 589 -3.69 54.14 -14.97
CA ARG A 589 -4.82 54.47 -14.10
C ARG A 589 -5.10 55.96 -14.09
N SER A 590 -6.35 56.36 -14.18
CA SER A 590 -6.75 57.75 -13.91
C SER A 590 -6.56 58.04 -12.43
N THR A 591 -6.01 59.22 -12.11
CA THR A 591 -5.87 59.72 -10.73
C THR A 591 -7.25 59.79 -10.08
N SER A 592 -7.68 58.77 -9.36
CA SER A 592 -8.80 58.85 -8.44
C SER A 592 -8.31 59.47 -7.13
N ASP A 593 -9.14 60.28 -6.49
CA ASP A 593 -8.82 60.90 -5.20
C ASP A 593 -8.81 59.92 -4.03
N GLU A 594 -9.13 58.67 -4.23
CA GLU A 594 -9.11 57.63 -3.20
C GLU A 594 -7.71 57.01 -3.10
N ARG A 595 -6.98 57.36 -2.06
CA ARG A 595 -5.70 56.72 -1.71
C ARG A 595 -5.90 55.50 -0.84
N THR A 596 -5.16 54.42 -1.14
CA THR A 596 -5.10 53.23 -0.34
C THR A 596 -3.83 53.23 0.55
N LYS A 597 -3.84 52.42 1.62
CA LYS A 597 -2.75 52.34 2.59
C LYS A 597 -1.39 52.00 1.94
N ASP A 598 -1.38 51.26 0.86
CA ASP A 598 -0.20 50.67 0.24
C ASP A 598 0.09 51.22 -1.17
N ASP A 599 -0.36 52.44 -1.49
CA ASP A 599 -0.20 53.07 -2.80
C ASP A 599 0.97 54.03 -2.92
N HIS A 600 1.66 54.31 -1.80
CA HIS A 600 2.85 55.19 -1.81
C HIS A 600 4.15 54.38 -1.97
N ILE A 601 4.78 54.50 -3.15
CA ILE A 601 5.99 53.77 -3.51
C ILE A 601 7.22 54.61 -3.16
N VAL A 602 8.15 54.01 -2.38
CA VAL A 602 9.41 54.63 -1.93
C VAL A 602 10.55 54.27 -2.86
N SER A 603 10.61 53.05 -3.37
CA SER A 603 11.62 52.64 -4.35
C SER A 603 10.94 51.90 -5.48
N ILE A 604 11.30 52.21 -6.73
CA ILE A 604 10.87 51.54 -7.94
C ILE A 604 12.05 51.47 -8.92
N PHE A 605 12.28 50.29 -9.51
CA PHE A 605 13.28 50.09 -10.55
C PHE A 605 12.92 48.92 -11.46
N ARG A 606 13.30 49.03 -12.74
CA ARG A 606 13.17 47.96 -13.72
C ARG A 606 14.36 47.00 -13.63
N THR A 607 14.10 45.74 -13.79
CA THR A 607 15.08 44.66 -13.70
C THR A 607 14.52 43.41 -14.42
N THR A 608 15.16 42.27 -14.22
CA THR A 608 14.65 40.97 -14.70
C THR A 608 14.39 39.98 -13.56
N THR A 609 13.64 38.94 -13.80
CA THR A 609 13.26 37.97 -12.77
C THR A 609 14.45 37.26 -12.12
N ARG A 610 15.56 37.08 -12.83
CA ARG A 610 16.80 36.43 -12.32
C ARG A 610 17.78 37.39 -11.68
N SER A 611 17.55 38.73 -11.77
CA SER A 611 18.45 39.75 -11.23
C SER A 611 18.49 39.75 -9.71
N SER A 612 19.58 40.31 -9.18
CA SER A 612 19.74 40.61 -7.76
C SER A 612 19.45 42.07 -7.48
N TYR A 613 18.98 42.37 -6.29
CA TYR A 613 18.78 43.74 -5.81
C TYR A 613 19.28 43.90 -4.38
N GLY A 614 19.52 45.13 -3.98
CA GLY A 614 20.01 45.47 -2.64
C GLY A 614 18.92 46.08 -1.79
N LEU A 615 18.76 45.59 -0.55
CA LEU A 615 17.96 46.22 0.50
C LEU A 615 18.86 47.05 1.41
N VAL A 616 18.60 48.33 1.47
CA VAL A 616 19.32 49.24 2.38
C VAL A 616 18.54 49.33 3.68
N THR A 617 19.19 49.09 4.81
CA THR A 617 18.55 49.07 6.12
C THR A 617 18.79 50.39 6.91
N SER A 618 17.93 50.61 7.93
CA SER A 618 18.09 51.76 8.88
C SER A 618 19.37 51.68 9.70
N ALA A 619 20.00 50.52 9.81
CA ALA A 619 21.32 50.33 10.45
C ALA A 619 22.49 50.61 9.49
N GLY A 620 22.22 50.95 8.23
CA GLY A 620 23.25 51.23 7.21
C GLY A 620 23.86 49.99 6.58
N ARG A 621 23.20 48.84 6.69
CA ARG A 621 23.59 47.58 6.01
C ARG A 621 22.98 47.52 4.60
N LEU A 622 23.69 46.83 3.72
CA LEU A 622 23.17 46.44 2.42
C LEU A 622 22.99 44.91 2.42
N VAL A 623 21.74 44.46 2.24
CA VAL A 623 21.40 43.06 2.15
C VAL A 623 21.05 42.71 0.70
N LEU A 624 21.78 41.77 0.11
CA LEU A 624 21.46 41.27 -1.24
C LEU A 624 20.30 40.31 -1.21
N ALA A 625 19.36 40.48 -2.13
CA ALA A 625 18.22 39.61 -2.32
C ALA A 625 17.98 39.36 -3.82
N HIS A 626 17.25 38.30 -4.17
CA HIS A 626 16.95 37.96 -5.56
C HIS A 626 15.53 38.36 -5.92
N VAL A 627 15.34 38.93 -7.12
CA VAL A 627 14.03 39.41 -7.60
C VAL A 627 13.02 38.27 -7.69
N VAL A 628 13.47 37.05 -8.00
CA VAL A 628 12.63 35.85 -8.08
C VAL A 628 11.93 35.52 -6.76
N GLU A 629 12.46 35.94 -5.64
CA GLU A 629 11.90 35.71 -4.29
C GLU A 629 10.69 36.61 -3.98
N LEU A 630 10.49 37.66 -4.75
CA LEU A 630 9.38 38.59 -4.56
C LEU A 630 8.07 38.07 -5.15
N PRO A 631 6.94 38.25 -4.46
CA PRO A 631 5.63 37.90 -4.99
C PRO A 631 5.32 38.77 -6.22
N VAL A 632 4.64 38.18 -7.19
CA VAL A 632 4.20 38.86 -8.41
C VAL A 632 2.85 39.54 -8.19
N LEU A 633 2.77 40.82 -8.43
CA LEU A 633 1.50 41.55 -8.38
C LEU A 633 0.67 41.24 -9.63
N ALA A 634 -0.60 40.89 -9.43
CA ALA A 634 -1.55 40.69 -10.53
C ALA A 634 -1.79 42.02 -11.28
N ALA A 635 -1.96 41.95 -12.60
CA ALA A 635 -2.35 43.10 -13.41
C ALA A 635 -3.76 43.59 -13.01
N SER A 636 -3.83 44.76 -12.41
CA SER A 636 -5.09 45.37 -11.97
C SER A 636 -4.95 46.91 -12.02
N PRO A 637 -6.03 47.61 -12.43
CA PRO A 637 -6.05 49.08 -12.37
C PRO A 637 -5.85 49.65 -10.94
N GLN A 638 -6.11 48.80 -9.93
CA GLN A 638 -5.93 49.15 -8.49
C GLN A 638 -4.61 48.59 -7.92
N THR A 639 -3.61 48.32 -8.78
CA THR A 639 -2.36 47.71 -8.39
C THR A 639 -1.65 48.60 -7.33
N ASN A 640 -1.47 48.04 -6.15
CA ASN A 640 -0.68 48.57 -5.07
C ASN A 640 0.21 47.42 -4.52
N VAL A 641 1.13 47.73 -3.60
CA VAL A 641 2.02 46.70 -3.04
C VAL A 641 1.40 45.88 -1.89
N ALA A 642 0.09 45.95 -1.66
CA ALA A 642 -0.59 45.24 -0.60
C ALA A 642 -0.48 43.68 -0.75
N GLY A 643 -0.32 43.18 -1.98
CA GLY A 643 -0.04 41.77 -2.27
C GLY A 643 1.41 41.34 -2.10
N GLY A 644 2.28 42.22 -1.62
CA GLY A 644 3.72 41.98 -1.37
C GLY A 644 3.96 41.34 0.00
N ILE A 645 5.24 41.19 0.32
CA ILE A 645 5.72 40.70 1.62
C ILE A 645 6.39 41.83 2.39
N PRO A 646 6.44 41.82 3.74
CA PRO A 646 7.21 42.76 4.51
C PRO A 646 8.71 42.66 4.16
N ALA A 647 9.31 43.75 3.72
CA ALA A 647 10.72 43.76 3.32
C ALA A 647 11.68 43.43 4.48
N ASP A 648 11.24 43.66 5.72
CA ASP A 648 12.03 43.36 6.92
C ASP A 648 12.18 41.85 7.16
N GLU A 649 11.25 41.02 6.65
CA GLU A 649 11.39 39.57 6.70
C GLU A 649 12.58 39.08 5.85
N LEU A 650 12.92 39.80 4.80
CA LEU A 650 14.05 39.47 3.93
C LEU A 650 15.42 39.75 4.58
N ILE A 651 15.49 40.64 5.60
CA ILE A 651 16.73 40.95 6.33
C ILE A 651 17.07 39.84 7.34
N GLY A 652 16.06 39.30 8.03
CA GLY A 652 16.24 38.32 9.10
C GLY A 652 16.64 36.90 8.61
N MET A 653 16.64 36.67 7.30
CA MET A 653 16.84 35.37 6.69
C MET A 653 18.21 35.14 6.07
N THR A 654 19.16 36.08 6.18
CA THR A 654 20.52 35.87 5.68
C THR A 654 21.36 35.14 6.73
N GLU A 655 22.00 34.03 6.35
CA GLU A 655 22.77 33.14 7.22
C GLU A 655 24.00 33.77 7.93
N SER A 656 24.33 35.02 7.63
CA SER A 656 25.62 35.62 8.04
C SER A 656 25.56 36.76 9.07
N THR A 657 24.37 37.19 9.54
CA THR A 657 24.32 38.33 10.49
C THR A 657 23.19 38.21 11.50
N ASP A 658 23.53 38.40 12.79
CA ASP A 658 22.53 38.48 13.86
C ASP A 658 21.56 39.66 13.63
N PRO A 659 20.25 39.46 13.83
CA PRO A 659 19.26 40.53 13.66
C PRO A 659 19.49 41.64 14.64
N ILE A 660 19.59 42.90 14.12
CA ILE A 660 19.72 44.09 14.95
C ILE A 660 18.32 44.52 15.40
N PRO A 661 18.03 44.61 16.70
CA PRO A 661 16.71 44.98 17.19
C PRO A 661 16.25 46.36 16.67
N GLY A 662 15.08 46.42 16.01
CA GLY A 662 14.50 47.65 15.46
C GLY A 662 15.06 48.08 14.09
N GLU A 663 15.85 47.21 13.45
CA GLU A 663 16.29 47.43 12.06
C GLU A 663 15.13 47.23 11.10
N HIS A 664 15.01 48.10 10.10
CA HIS A 664 13.98 48.00 9.04
C HIS A 664 14.56 48.46 7.69
N VAL A 665 13.93 48.02 6.60
CA VAL A 665 14.31 48.38 5.24
C VAL A 665 13.86 49.79 4.92
N VAL A 666 14.78 50.63 4.44
CA VAL A 666 14.53 52.03 4.06
C VAL A 666 14.50 52.24 2.55
N ALA A 667 15.21 51.42 1.78
CA ALA A 667 15.20 51.49 0.32
C ALA A 667 15.54 50.14 -0.33
N ALA A 668 15.05 49.94 -1.56
CA ALA A 668 15.45 48.85 -2.45
C ALA A 668 16.15 49.46 -3.68
N ILE A 669 17.27 48.88 -4.11
CA ILE A 669 18.12 49.41 -5.19
C ILE A 669 18.53 48.30 -6.17
N PRO A 670 18.62 48.58 -7.50
CA PRO A 670 19.13 47.58 -8.45
C PRO A 670 20.64 47.38 -8.26
N MET A 671 21.10 46.11 -8.33
CA MET A 671 22.52 45.76 -8.26
C MET A 671 23.11 45.41 -9.64
N ASP A 672 22.32 44.86 -10.56
CA ASP A 672 22.74 44.33 -11.86
C ASP A 672 22.28 45.24 -13.03
N GLN A 673 22.64 46.53 -13.01
CA GLN A 673 22.51 47.34 -14.21
C GLN A 673 23.87 47.41 -14.93
N ARG A 674 24.19 46.40 -15.70
CA ARG A 674 25.16 46.41 -16.79
C ARG A 674 24.38 46.39 -18.10
N ASP A 675 23.98 47.56 -18.59
CA ASP A 675 23.75 47.75 -20.00
C ASP A 675 25.12 47.72 -20.68
N ASP A 676 25.30 46.80 -21.64
CA ASP A 676 26.57 46.66 -22.39
C ASP A 676 26.98 47.98 -23.14
N ASP A 677 26.10 48.95 -23.23
CA ASP A 677 26.29 50.24 -23.89
C ASP A 677 25.84 51.49 -23.06
N GLY A 678 25.50 51.34 -21.76
CA GLY A 678 24.97 52.41 -20.91
C GLY A 678 26.00 53.02 -19.94
N PRO A 679 25.81 54.27 -19.51
CA PRO A 679 26.69 54.85 -18.49
C PRO A 679 26.62 54.09 -17.18
N THR A 680 27.77 53.91 -16.52
CA THR A 680 27.89 53.28 -15.19
C THR A 680 26.79 53.80 -14.26
N PRO A 681 26.07 52.93 -13.51
CA PRO A 681 24.98 53.35 -12.63
C PRO A 681 25.43 54.48 -11.71
N ALA A 682 24.63 55.53 -11.60
CA ALA A 682 24.97 56.68 -10.78
C ALA A 682 25.26 56.25 -9.32
N PRO A 683 26.35 56.69 -8.71
CA PRO A 683 26.69 56.37 -7.33
C PRO A 683 25.58 56.85 -6.37
N LEU A 684 25.33 56.07 -5.31
CA LEU A 684 24.38 56.42 -4.26
C LEU A 684 25.04 57.31 -3.21
N ALA A 685 24.30 58.33 -2.77
CA ALA A 685 24.68 59.12 -1.58
C ALA A 685 23.81 58.64 -0.39
N ILE A 686 24.43 58.10 0.63
CA ILE A 686 23.76 57.65 1.85
C ILE A 686 24.04 58.68 2.93
N GLY A 687 22.99 59.33 3.43
CA GLY A 687 23.09 60.32 4.54
C GLY A 687 22.54 59.71 5.83
N THR A 688 23.28 59.92 6.94
CA THR A 688 22.82 59.50 8.27
C THR A 688 22.13 60.67 8.99
N ARG A 689 21.29 60.34 9.98
CA ARG A 689 20.60 61.33 10.84
C ARG A 689 21.58 62.20 11.59
N ALA A 690 22.83 61.75 11.78
CA ALA A 690 23.96 62.55 12.39
C ALA A 690 24.69 63.45 11.40
N GLY A 691 24.19 63.55 10.16
CA GLY A 691 24.75 64.43 9.13
C GLY A 691 26.00 63.93 8.40
N VAL A 692 26.30 62.60 8.56
CA VAL A 692 27.39 61.98 7.79
C VAL A 692 26.82 61.55 6.44
N VAL A 693 27.50 61.96 5.33
CA VAL A 693 27.12 61.55 3.97
C VAL A 693 28.24 60.71 3.39
N LYS A 694 27.89 59.52 2.87
CA LYS A 694 28.82 58.59 2.22
C LYS A 694 28.39 58.38 0.77
N ARG A 695 29.33 58.44 -0.16
CA ARG A 695 29.11 58.06 -1.56
C ARG A 695 29.49 56.60 -1.75
N TRP A 696 28.60 55.83 -2.37
CA TRP A 696 28.83 54.42 -2.69
C TRP A 696 28.63 54.18 -4.21
N ASN A 697 29.58 53.47 -4.84
CA ASN A 697 29.62 53.28 -6.30
C ASN A 697 28.86 52.05 -6.76
N ARG A 698 28.01 51.41 -5.95
CA ARG A 698 27.19 50.22 -6.25
C ARG A 698 28.01 49.00 -6.67
N GLU A 699 29.28 48.91 -6.34
CA GLU A 699 30.01 47.65 -6.51
C GLU A 699 29.59 46.68 -5.41
N ALA A 700 29.24 45.45 -5.82
CA ALA A 700 28.94 44.40 -4.84
C ALA A 700 30.19 44.15 -3.98
N PRO A 701 30.07 44.07 -2.67
CA PRO A 701 31.23 43.73 -1.83
C PRO A 701 31.70 42.31 -2.23
N THR A 702 33.02 42.21 -2.51
CA THR A 702 33.68 40.94 -2.88
C THR A 702 33.93 40.04 -1.68
N THR A 703 33.66 40.52 -0.49
CA THR A 703 33.74 39.78 0.78
C THR A 703 32.46 39.98 1.58
N MET A 704 31.90 38.89 2.10
CA MET A 704 30.86 38.94 3.13
C MET A 704 31.52 39.31 4.46
N ASP A 705 31.69 40.61 4.73
CA ASP A 705 32.01 41.15 6.05
C ASP A 705 30.92 42.14 6.49
#